data_2ed5ce07b4d393fff8fe3c20ed59963e
#
_entry.id   2ed5ce07b4d393fff8fe3c20ed59963e
#
_cell.length_a   1.000
_cell.length_b   1.000
_cell.length_c   1.000
_cell.angle_alpha   90.00
_cell.angle_beta   90.00
_cell.angle_gamma   90.00
#
_symmetry.space_group_name_H-M   'P 1'
#
loop_
_entity.id
_entity.type
_entity.pdbx_description
1 polymer ?
#
loop_
_entity_poly.entity_id
_entity_poly.type
_entity_poly.pdbx_seq_one_letter_code
_entity_poly.pdbx_strand_id
1 'polypeptide(L)'
;MRLSFIFIVLIGQIAFAQNTDSLKLALKQVKQDTARIKLLKEIGEAESIFRIGYWDTLRSECEKLLIKCPSSEKLFYQKQLAYALNNIGYVADEQGDMQKALEYYNKSLKIQEAIHDKAGLARSLNNIGTIYDNFGDVTKTLEYYHKSLKVREDIHDEKGVAACLNNIGLVYFKQKFYSKASASYFKALKILEKINNIDFKAIVLSNIGLVYKEQQNYESALNYFQRARLLQESIHDEFNLFGTLNNIGTVYEKQQNYPLALEYFNRNLVLSETLNYKKGNAISLYYISDISFKTGNLADAQTKGQLSLQLFQELGFPEHISNVSHLLSEIYEKKGNYKDAYTMQVLYKKMADSTNNDVNRKALIQRDLQYTFEKKAIADSLKVDEERKVFNVEIKHEKNQRYYLYGGVVLLLVFSGFMFNRFKVTQKQNIIINNQKLEVELKNEEISHQKELVEIKQKEIIDSINYAKRIQQAVLTGEDVWSKISKEHFILFKPKDIVSGDFYWAYNTPNGRSIFALADCTGHGVPGGFMSMLGNSFLNEIVVENKIFKANEILNRLRSKVIAALEQKGQTEQKDGMDISLCVWNKMDNTLEFAGANNPLWLLRGREIIEYKADKMPIGTYLEIEKPFTSTTIQLQQGDILYLSTDGYADQFGGPKGKKFKYKALLELLMKNSTLEMGVQ
;
A
#
# COMPACT_ATOMS: atom_id res chain seq x y z
N MET A 1 37.06 -22.44 -26.36
CA MET A 1 36.41 -21.79 -25.17
C MET A 1 35.09 -22.45 -24.76
N ARG A 2 34.23 -23.00 -25.65
CA ARG A 2 32.97 -23.65 -25.25
C ARG A 2 33.10 -24.98 -24.48
N LEU A 3 34.13 -25.74 -24.68
CA LEU A 3 34.37 -27.02 -23.99
C LEU A 3 34.87 -26.83 -22.54
N SER A 4 35.60 -25.76 -22.24
CA SER A 4 36.11 -25.50 -20.89
C SER A 4 35.04 -25.05 -19.92
N PHE A 5 33.98 -24.36 -20.37
CA PHE A 5 32.89 -23.87 -19.52
C PHE A 5 31.94 -25.00 -19.10
N ILE A 6 31.63 -25.92 -19.99
CA ILE A 6 30.84 -27.12 -19.71
C ILE A 6 31.54 -28.02 -18.66
N PHE A 7 32.86 -28.09 -18.72
CA PHE A 7 33.67 -28.86 -17.79
C PHE A 7 33.71 -28.29 -16.40
N ILE A 8 33.71 -26.96 -16.26
CA ILE A 8 33.72 -26.28 -14.93
C ILE A 8 32.35 -26.39 -14.22
N VAL A 9 31.24 -26.28 -14.97
CA VAL A 9 29.88 -26.46 -14.41
C VAL A 9 29.64 -27.92 -14.03
N LEU A 10 30.09 -28.88 -14.86
CA LEU A 10 30.02 -30.30 -14.53
C LEU A 10 30.92 -30.67 -13.34
N ILE A 11 32.12 -30.12 -13.24
CA ILE A 11 33.01 -30.36 -12.08
C ILE A 11 32.42 -29.74 -10.82
N GLY A 12 31.78 -28.55 -10.85
CA GLY A 12 31.10 -27.96 -9.72
C GLY A 12 29.91 -28.79 -9.24
N GLN A 13 29.07 -29.30 -10.14
CA GLN A 13 27.96 -30.19 -9.82
C GLN A 13 28.42 -31.56 -9.34
N ILE A 14 29.49 -32.13 -9.92
CA ILE A 14 30.07 -33.39 -9.46
C ILE A 14 30.75 -33.26 -8.09
N ALA A 15 31.46 -32.15 -7.83
CA ALA A 15 32.05 -31.89 -6.52
C ALA A 15 30.99 -31.66 -5.44
N PHE A 16 29.89 -31.03 -5.76
CA PHE A 16 28.75 -30.82 -4.86
C PHE A 16 28.00 -32.13 -4.58
N ALA A 17 27.76 -32.94 -5.59
CA ALA A 17 27.16 -34.27 -5.45
C ALA A 17 28.07 -35.24 -4.66
N GLN A 18 29.37 -35.22 -4.90
CA GLN A 18 30.33 -36.00 -4.12
C GLN A 18 30.37 -35.59 -2.62
N ASN A 19 30.16 -34.31 -2.33
CA ASN A 19 30.12 -33.84 -0.93
C ASN A 19 28.84 -34.31 -0.22
N THR A 20 27.69 -34.28 -0.87
CA THR A 20 26.42 -34.75 -0.29
C THR A 20 26.41 -36.28 -0.07
N ASP A 21 26.96 -37.04 -0.99
CA ASP A 21 27.05 -38.49 -0.86
C ASP A 21 28.03 -38.91 0.28
N SER A 22 29.11 -38.15 0.45
CA SER A 22 30.02 -38.31 1.59
C SER A 22 29.32 -38.04 2.93
N LEU A 23 28.53 -36.96 3.01
CA LEU A 23 27.74 -36.60 4.20
C LEU A 23 26.68 -37.70 4.51
N LYS A 24 26.01 -38.24 3.50
CA LYS A 24 25.05 -39.37 3.67
C LYS A 24 25.73 -40.66 4.18
N LEU A 25 26.94 -40.94 3.70
CA LEU A 25 27.71 -42.05 4.16
C LEU A 25 28.13 -41.88 5.62
N ALA A 26 28.60 -40.69 6.00
CA ALA A 26 28.93 -40.31 7.36
C ALA A 26 27.71 -40.43 8.29
N LEU A 27 26.53 -40.02 7.82
CA LEU A 27 25.28 -40.15 8.59
C LEU A 27 24.92 -41.60 8.95
N LYS A 28 25.25 -42.57 8.09
CA LYS A 28 25.03 -43.99 8.37
C LYS A 28 25.97 -44.55 9.44
N GLN A 29 27.12 -43.95 9.63
CA GLN A 29 28.17 -44.46 10.55
C GLN A 29 28.16 -43.77 11.91
N VAL A 30 27.53 -42.58 12.02
CA VAL A 30 27.52 -41.77 13.25
C VAL A 30 26.57 -42.38 14.29
N LYS A 31 27.11 -42.65 15.49
CA LYS A 31 26.38 -43.18 16.66
C LYS A 31 26.00 -42.08 17.66
N GLN A 32 26.71 -40.96 17.67
CA GLN A 32 26.47 -39.86 18.60
C GLN A 32 25.31 -38.96 18.13
N ASP A 33 24.31 -38.78 18.98
CA ASP A 33 23.08 -38.05 18.64
C ASP A 33 23.35 -36.60 18.16
N THR A 34 24.19 -35.85 18.86
CA THR A 34 24.53 -34.47 18.48
C THR A 34 25.23 -34.36 17.14
N ALA A 35 26.13 -35.29 16.81
CA ALA A 35 26.83 -35.33 15.55
C ALA A 35 25.86 -35.74 14.41
N ARG A 36 24.94 -36.64 14.68
CA ARG A 36 23.90 -37.07 13.75
C ARG A 36 22.96 -35.90 13.38
N ILE A 37 22.53 -35.11 14.37
CA ILE A 37 21.71 -33.92 14.19
C ILE A 37 22.45 -32.87 13.34
N LYS A 38 23.75 -32.65 13.58
CA LYS A 38 24.55 -31.72 12.74
C LYS A 38 24.63 -32.17 11.29
N LEU A 39 24.90 -33.47 11.06
CA LEU A 39 24.96 -34.02 9.70
C LEU A 39 23.63 -33.96 8.96
N LEU A 40 22.50 -34.23 9.65
CA LEU A 40 21.17 -34.04 9.03
C LEU A 40 20.91 -32.61 8.61
N LYS A 41 21.34 -31.65 9.43
CA LYS A 41 21.27 -30.22 9.07
C LYS A 41 22.11 -29.90 7.84
N GLU A 42 23.39 -30.33 7.84
CA GLU A 42 24.32 -30.06 6.72
C GLU A 42 23.84 -30.71 5.43
N ILE A 43 23.27 -31.91 5.46
CA ILE A 43 22.67 -32.56 4.30
C ILE A 43 21.45 -31.78 3.82
N GLY A 44 20.59 -31.35 4.76
CA GLY A 44 19.41 -30.53 4.41
C GLY A 44 19.78 -29.20 3.76
N GLU A 45 20.89 -28.58 4.18
CA GLU A 45 21.42 -27.34 3.58
C GLU A 45 22.07 -27.60 2.22
N ALA A 46 22.75 -28.74 2.06
CA ALA A 46 23.47 -29.12 0.83
C ALA A 46 22.55 -29.68 -0.27
N GLU A 47 21.56 -30.48 0.09
CA GLU A 47 20.59 -31.04 -0.86
C GLU A 47 19.45 -30.06 -1.08
N SER A 48 19.54 -29.14 -2.01
CA SER A 48 18.44 -28.27 -2.39
C SER A 48 17.32 -28.17 -1.34
N ILE A 49 17.13 -27.04 -0.77
CA ILE A 49 16.15 -26.70 0.29
C ILE A 49 14.77 -27.36 0.13
N PHE A 50 14.43 -27.77 -1.11
CA PHE A 50 13.14 -28.36 -1.48
C PHE A 50 12.93 -29.82 -1.04
N ARG A 51 13.93 -30.55 -0.53
CA ARG A 51 13.75 -31.91 -0.03
C ARG A 51 13.34 -31.94 1.43
N ILE A 52 12.04 -31.84 1.66
CA ILE A 52 11.41 -31.83 2.99
C ILE A 52 11.82 -33.01 3.89
N GLY A 53 12.19 -34.14 3.29
CA GLY A 53 12.47 -35.39 4.05
C GLY A 53 13.58 -35.26 5.08
N TYR A 54 14.65 -34.51 4.80
CA TYR A 54 15.73 -34.32 5.77
C TYR A 54 15.34 -33.37 6.90
N TRP A 55 14.57 -32.33 6.60
CA TRP A 55 14.06 -31.39 7.60
C TRP A 55 13.04 -32.05 8.52
N ASP A 56 12.17 -32.93 8.01
CA ASP A 56 11.24 -33.73 8.80
C ASP A 56 11.96 -34.77 9.66
N THR A 57 13.01 -35.40 9.13
CA THR A 57 13.85 -36.30 9.90
C THR A 57 14.55 -35.59 11.06
N LEU A 58 15.17 -34.41 10.75
CA LEU A 58 15.82 -33.58 11.76
C LEU A 58 14.83 -33.16 12.86
N ARG A 59 13.62 -32.70 12.48
CA ARG A 59 12.55 -32.37 13.39
C ARG A 59 12.19 -33.53 14.29
N SER A 60 11.88 -34.70 13.70
CA SER A 60 11.44 -35.87 14.42
C SER A 60 12.52 -36.41 15.39
N GLU A 61 13.78 -36.38 14.98
CA GLU A 61 14.88 -36.80 15.84
C GLU A 61 15.09 -35.81 17.01
N CYS A 62 15.03 -34.51 16.75
CA CYS A 62 15.11 -33.50 17.80
C CYS A 62 13.96 -33.64 18.82
N GLU A 63 12.72 -33.86 18.37
CA GLU A 63 11.57 -34.07 19.25
C GLU A 63 11.74 -35.29 20.15
N LYS A 64 12.24 -36.41 19.60
CA LYS A 64 12.52 -37.64 20.38
C LYS A 64 13.65 -37.43 21.40
N LEU A 65 14.71 -36.73 21.00
CA LEU A 65 15.86 -36.49 21.86
C LEU A 65 15.54 -35.51 22.98
N LEU A 66 14.70 -34.53 22.75
CA LEU A 66 14.25 -33.56 23.77
C LEU A 66 13.51 -34.20 24.95
N ILE A 67 12.92 -35.41 24.77
CA ILE A 67 12.25 -36.15 25.86
C ILE A 67 13.25 -36.75 26.83
N LYS A 68 14.44 -37.14 26.34
CA LYS A 68 15.42 -37.94 27.12
C LYS A 68 16.79 -37.29 27.28
N CYS A 69 17.04 -36.15 26.66
CA CYS A 69 18.35 -35.52 26.70
C CYS A 69 18.66 -34.87 28.06
N PRO A 70 19.95 -34.81 28.45
CA PRO A 70 20.39 -34.03 29.59
C PRO A 70 20.05 -32.55 29.45
N SER A 71 19.85 -31.86 30.57
CA SER A 71 19.55 -30.42 30.57
C SER A 71 20.61 -29.57 29.83
N SER A 72 21.86 -29.99 29.81
CA SER A 72 22.98 -29.35 29.10
C SER A 72 22.85 -29.39 27.58
N GLU A 73 22.15 -30.38 27.03
CA GLU A 73 21.96 -30.53 25.58
C GLU A 73 20.61 -30.00 25.09
N LYS A 74 19.68 -29.74 26.01
CA LYS A 74 18.31 -29.33 25.69
C LYS A 74 18.26 -28.08 24.77
N LEU A 75 19.05 -27.08 25.08
CA LEU A 75 19.16 -25.87 24.31
C LEU A 75 19.61 -26.14 22.86
N PHE A 76 20.58 -27.05 22.69
CA PHE A 76 21.07 -27.45 21.38
C PHE A 76 19.93 -28.05 20.53
N TYR A 77 19.22 -29.05 21.07
CA TYR A 77 18.14 -29.72 20.32
C TYR A 77 16.95 -28.80 20.07
N GLN A 78 16.60 -27.94 21.02
CA GLN A 78 15.55 -26.90 20.79
C GLN A 78 15.92 -25.95 19.65
N LYS A 79 17.17 -25.54 19.59
CA LYS A 79 17.65 -24.64 18.49
C LYS A 79 17.61 -25.37 17.15
N GLN A 80 18.02 -26.63 17.07
CA GLN A 80 17.95 -27.39 15.82
C GLN A 80 16.52 -27.73 15.42
N LEU A 81 15.62 -28.02 16.39
CA LEU A 81 14.20 -28.20 16.13
C LEU A 81 13.56 -26.93 15.53
N ALA A 82 13.81 -25.78 16.13
CA ALA A 82 13.31 -24.50 15.59
C ALA A 82 13.84 -24.24 14.18
N TYR A 83 15.11 -24.55 13.93
CA TYR A 83 15.72 -24.42 12.61
C TYR A 83 15.05 -25.35 11.57
N ALA A 84 14.81 -26.61 11.92
CA ALA A 84 14.13 -27.59 11.08
C ALA A 84 12.69 -27.11 10.74
N LEU A 85 11.94 -26.71 11.76
CA LEU A 85 10.57 -26.20 11.59
C LEU A 85 10.54 -24.99 10.64
N ASN A 86 11.49 -24.05 10.77
CA ASN A 86 11.57 -22.91 9.88
C ASN A 86 11.83 -23.32 8.41
N ASN A 87 12.70 -24.30 8.17
CA ASN A 87 12.97 -24.79 6.83
C ASN A 87 11.80 -25.61 6.24
N ILE A 88 11.09 -26.40 7.07
CA ILE A 88 9.85 -27.06 6.64
C ILE A 88 8.80 -26.02 6.24
N GLY A 89 8.68 -24.93 7.02
CA GLY A 89 7.83 -23.80 6.68
C GLY A 89 8.20 -23.18 5.35
N TYR A 90 9.48 -22.97 5.09
CA TYR A 90 9.98 -22.45 3.80
C TYR A 90 9.63 -23.38 2.63
N VAL A 91 9.83 -24.68 2.78
CA VAL A 91 9.44 -25.65 1.72
C VAL A 91 7.93 -25.64 1.47
N ALA A 92 7.12 -25.52 2.51
CA ALA A 92 5.67 -25.42 2.37
C ALA A 92 5.25 -24.14 1.63
N ASP A 93 5.90 -23.00 1.91
CA ASP A 93 5.68 -21.74 1.21
C ASP A 93 5.99 -21.87 -0.28
N GLU A 94 7.15 -22.43 -0.64
CA GLU A 94 7.54 -22.68 -2.01
C GLU A 94 6.60 -23.65 -2.76
N GLN A 95 5.95 -24.55 -2.05
CA GLN A 95 4.91 -25.43 -2.57
C GLN A 95 3.54 -24.75 -2.67
N GLY A 96 3.41 -23.51 -2.22
CA GLY A 96 2.17 -22.75 -2.19
C GLY A 96 1.24 -23.08 -1.02
N ASP A 97 1.65 -23.93 -0.08
CA ASP A 97 0.90 -24.27 1.14
C ASP A 97 1.22 -23.24 2.25
N MET A 98 0.74 -22.03 2.03
CA MET A 98 1.00 -20.89 2.93
C MET A 98 0.47 -21.11 4.34
N GLN A 99 -0.61 -21.89 4.49
CA GLN A 99 -1.17 -22.22 5.83
C GLN A 99 -0.20 -23.08 6.62
N LYS A 100 0.30 -24.12 6.01
CA LYS A 100 1.28 -25.03 6.61
C LYS A 100 2.60 -24.31 6.89
N ALA A 101 3.02 -23.44 5.98
CA ALA A 101 4.19 -22.58 6.17
C ALA A 101 4.05 -21.73 7.44
N LEU A 102 2.93 -21.01 7.57
CA LEU A 102 2.65 -20.16 8.73
C LEU A 102 2.58 -20.96 10.05
N GLU A 103 2.00 -22.15 10.01
CA GLU A 103 1.98 -23.05 11.18
C GLU A 103 3.39 -23.41 11.65
N TYR A 104 4.26 -23.82 10.74
CA TYR A 104 5.64 -24.20 11.07
C TYR A 104 6.50 -23.02 11.49
N TYR A 105 6.36 -21.86 10.84
CA TYR A 105 7.04 -20.64 11.26
C TYR A 105 6.63 -20.20 12.67
N ASN A 106 5.35 -20.28 13.01
CA ASN A 106 4.88 -19.96 14.37
C ASN A 106 5.36 -20.98 15.42
N LYS A 107 5.43 -22.27 15.09
CA LYS A 107 6.05 -23.27 15.98
C LYS A 107 7.53 -22.96 16.22
N SER A 108 8.27 -22.62 15.16
CA SER A 108 9.66 -22.20 15.24
C SER A 108 9.82 -20.95 16.10
N LEU A 109 8.99 -19.94 15.88
CA LEU A 109 8.97 -18.67 16.60
C LEU A 109 8.83 -18.89 18.11
N LYS A 110 7.83 -19.67 18.53
CA LYS A 110 7.59 -19.97 19.95
C LYS A 110 8.80 -20.60 20.63
N ILE A 111 9.47 -21.52 19.95
CA ILE A 111 10.69 -22.17 20.51
C ILE A 111 11.81 -21.14 20.62
N GLN A 112 12.02 -20.31 19.57
CA GLN A 112 13.08 -19.31 19.52
C GLN A 112 12.90 -18.24 20.60
N GLU A 113 11.66 -17.81 20.85
CA GLU A 113 11.32 -16.92 21.98
C GLU A 113 11.69 -17.58 23.32
N ALA A 114 11.27 -18.82 23.53
CA ALA A 114 11.52 -19.55 24.79
C ALA A 114 13.00 -19.77 25.07
N ILE A 115 13.84 -19.93 24.03
CA ILE A 115 15.30 -20.12 24.18
C ILE A 115 16.10 -18.85 23.97
N HIS A 116 15.46 -17.72 23.78
CA HIS A 116 16.08 -16.41 23.49
C HIS A 116 17.02 -16.42 22.27
N ASP A 117 16.70 -17.22 21.23
CA ASP A 117 17.45 -17.24 19.97
C ASP A 117 17.01 -16.07 19.08
N LYS A 118 17.57 -14.88 19.35
CA LYS A 118 17.21 -13.65 18.62
C LYS A 118 17.44 -13.78 17.11
N ALA A 119 18.51 -14.44 16.67
CA ALA A 119 18.80 -14.59 15.23
C ALA A 119 17.75 -15.49 14.53
N GLY A 120 17.38 -16.60 15.17
CA GLY A 120 16.28 -17.44 14.69
C GLY A 120 14.94 -16.68 14.68
N LEU A 121 14.64 -16.02 15.80
CA LEU A 121 13.43 -15.19 15.97
C LEU A 121 13.26 -14.19 14.80
N ALA A 122 14.31 -13.42 14.50
CA ALA A 122 14.28 -12.44 13.40
C ALA A 122 14.00 -13.10 12.05
N ARG A 123 14.55 -14.30 11.81
CA ARG A 123 14.32 -15.05 10.57
C ARG A 123 12.87 -15.52 10.46
N SER A 124 12.32 -16.11 11.51
CA SER A 124 10.93 -16.56 11.52
C SER A 124 9.95 -15.40 11.37
N LEU A 125 10.19 -14.27 12.03
CA LEU A 125 9.41 -13.03 11.85
C LEU A 125 9.44 -12.54 10.41
N ASN A 126 10.62 -12.52 9.77
CA ASN A 126 10.74 -12.14 8.36
C ASN A 126 9.94 -13.08 7.44
N ASN A 127 10.04 -14.38 7.66
CA ASN A 127 9.33 -15.37 6.84
C ASN A 127 7.81 -15.28 7.03
N ILE A 128 7.35 -15.06 8.26
CA ILE A 128 5.92 -14.78 8.53
C ILE A 128 5.49 -13.50 7.79
N GLY A 129 6.31 -12.44 7.79
CA GLY A 129 6.06 -11.23 7.03
C GLY A 129 5.91 -11.50 5.53
N THR A 130 6.74 -12.39 4.96
CA THR A 130 6.64 -12.81 3.55
C THR A 130 5.32 -13.54 3.27
N ILE A 131 4.86 -14.40 4.17
CA ILE A 131 3.55 -15.07 4.03
C ILE A 131 2.41 -14.02 4.00
N TYR A 132 2.44 -13.02 4.89
CA TYR A 132 1.43 -11.96 4.86
C TYR A 132 1.55 -11.06 3.62
N ASP A 133 2.75 -10.86 3.07
CA ASP A 133 2.94 -10.17 1.78
C ASP A 133 2.29 -10.97 0.63
N ASN A 134 2.50 -12.30 0.61
CA ASN A 134 1.85 -13.19 -0.33
C ASN A 134 0.32 -13.21 -0.17
N PHE A 135 -0.18 -13.00 1.04
CA PHE A 135 -1.61 -12.80 1.32
C PHE A 135 -2.12 -11.40 0.95
N GLY A 136 -1.27 -10.43 0.68
CA GLY A 136 -1.65 -9.04 0.43
C GLY A 136 -2.06 -8.25 1.68
N ASP A 137 -1.83 -8.79 2.88
CA ASP A 137 -2.03 -8.07 4.15
C ASP A 137 -0.85 -7.16 4.44
N VAL A 138 -0.86 -5.99 3.81
CA VAL A 138 0.21 -4.99 3.91
C VAL A 138 0.52 -4.60 5.37
N THR A 139 -0.52 -4.50 6.19
CA THR A 139 -0.38 -4.07 7.59
C THR A 139 0.41 -5.10 8.39
N LYS A 140 0.01 -6.37 8.35
CA LYS A 140 0.73 -7.45 9.04
C LYS A 140 2.12 -7.67 8.44
N THR A 141 2.26 -7.58 7.12
CA THR A 141 3.56 -7.66 6.44
C THR A 141 4.55 -6.66 7.03
N LEU A 142 4.17 -5.39 7.07
CA LEU A 142 5.04 -4.33 7.63
C LEU A 142 5.28 -4.54 9.13
N GLU A 143 4.27 -4.94 9.90
CA GLU A 143 4.41 -5.24 11.32
C GLU A 143 5.48 -6.32 11.56
N TYR A 144 5.41 -7.45 10.86
CA TYR A 144 6.36 -8.54 11.04
C TYR A 144 7.76 -8.20 10.52
N TYR A 145 7.88 -7.49 9.39
CA TYR A 145 9.18 -7.02 8.92
C TYR A 145 9.82 -6.01 9.88
N HIS A 146 9.04 -5.10 10.47
CA HIS A 146 9.56 -4.16 11.48
C HIS A 146 9.96 -4.87 12.77
N LYS A 147 9.20 -5.87 13.23
CA LYS A 147 9.62 -6.72 14.36
C LYS A 147 10.94 -7.43 14.07
N SER A 148 11.09 -8.02 12.88
CA SER A 148 12.33 -8.66 12.45
C SER A 148 13.47 -7.64 12.39
N LEU A 149 13.23 -6.46 11.80
CA LEU A 149 14.21 -5.37 11.70
C LEU A 149 14.74 -4.99 13.08
N LYS A 150 13.86 -4.70 14.03
CA LYS A 150 14.22 -4.31 15.39
C LYS A 150 15.12 -5.38 16.06
N VAL A 151 14.72 -6.66 15.96
CA VAL A 151 15.54 -7.76 16.54
C VAL A 151 16.91 -7.83 15.89
N ARG A 152 17.03 -7.62 14.57
CA ARG A 152 18.30 -7.63 13.85
C ARG A 152 19.17 -6.43 14.21
N GLU A 153 18.58 -5.26 14.41
CA GLU A 153 19.29 -4.08 14.92
C GLU A 153 19.85 -4.35 16.31
N ASP A 154 19.06 -4.93 17.23
CA ASP A 154 19.46 -5.31 18.60
C ASP A 154 20.65 -6.30 18.63
N ILE A 155 20.77 -7.17 17.64
CA ILE A 155 21.88 -8.16 17.56
C ILE A 155 23.00 -7.72 16.59
N HIS A 156 22.92 -6.49 16.07
CA HIS A 156 23.88 -5.93 15.09
C HIS A 156 24.06 -6.79 13.81
N ASP A 157 22.97 -7.47 13.37
CA ASP A 157 22.95 -8.22 12.10
C ASP A 157 22.76 -7.25 10.91
N GLU A 158 23.79 -6.52 10.54
CA GLU A 158 23.74 -5.51 9.47
C GLU A 158 23.22 -6.10 8.13
N LYS A 159 23.62 -7.34 7.78
CA LYS A 159 23.12 -8.00 6.56
C LYS A 159 21.61 -8.26 6.66
N GLY A 160 21.15 -8.73 7.80
CA GLY A 160 19.73 -8.94 8.04
C GLY A 160 18.92 -7.67 8.08
N VAL A 161 19.46 -6.60 8.68
CA VAL A 161 18.84 -5.25 8.65
C VAL A 161 18.62 -4.80 7.20
N ALA A 162 19.64 -4.93 6.35
CA ALA A 162 19.53 -4.59 4.93
C ALA A 162 18.46 -5.43 4.22
N ALA A 163 18.34 -6.73 4.55
CA ALA A 163 17.32 -7.60 4.00
C ALA A 163 15.89 -7.17 4.41
N CYS A 164 15.68 -6.84 5.69
CA CYS A 164 14.39 -6.32 6.15
C CYS A 164 14.03 -5.01 5.46
N LEU A 165 14.98 -4.08 5.35
CA LEU A 165 14.77 -2.80 4.66
C LEU A 165 14.43 -2.98 3.18
N ASN A 166 15.08 -3.93 2.50
CA ASN A 166 14.74 -4.29 1.13
C ASN A 166 13.31 -4.83 1.02
N ASN A 167 12.91 -5.72 1.90
CA ASN A 167 11.57 -6.29 1.89
C ASN A 167 10.50 -5.22 2.18
N ILE A 168 10.75 -4.34 3.16
CA ILE A 168 9.89 -3.19 3.44
C ILE A 168 9.81 -2.26 2.21
N GLY A 169 10.95 -2.02 1.54
CA GLY A 169 11.00 -1.27 0.29
C GLY A 169 10.15 -1.89 -0.81
N LEU A 170 10.19 -3.22 -0.95
CA LEU A 170 9.40 -3.96 -1.93
C LEU A 170 7.89 -3.85 -1.64
N VAL A 171 7.48 -3.90 -0.37
CA VAL A 171 6.09 -3.67 0.03
C VAL A 171 5.64 -2.28 -0.39
N TYR A 172 6.41 -1.24 -0.06
CA TYR A 172 6.09 0.12 -0.47
C TYR A 172 6.07 0.30 -2.00
N PHE A 173 6.96 -0.37 -2.73
CA PHE A 173 6.98 -0.36 -4.18
C PHE A 173 5.69 -0.95 -4.77
N LYS A 174 5.27 -2.13 -4.30
CA LYS A 174 4.01 -2.77 -4.70
C LYS A 174 2.78 -1.87 -4.45
N GLN A 175 2.81 -1.11 -3.36
CA GLN A 175 1.78 -0.13 -3.01
C GLN A 175 1.94 1.22 -3.72
N LYS A 176 2.89 1.35 -4.66
CA LYS A 176 3.22 2.57 -5.41
C LYS A 176 3.67 3.75 -4.54
N PHE A 177 4.08 3.51 -3.30
CA PHE A 177 4.69 4.51 -2.43
C PHE A 177 6.18 4.65 -2.74
N TYR A 178 6.51 5.12 -3.94
CA TYR A 178 7.85 5.13 -4.50
C TYR A 178 8.88 5.87 -3.65
N SER A 179 8.51 6.99 -3.02
CA SER A 179 9.41 7.73 -2.12
C SER A 179 9.80 6.91 -0.89
N LYS A 180 8.86 6.18 -0.28
CA LYS A 180 9.14 5.31 0.88
C LYS A 180 9.94 4.08 0.46
N ALA A 181 9.65 3.51 -0.71
CA ALA A 181 10.43 2.41 -1.28
C ALA A 181 11.89 2.82 -1.48
N SER A 182 12.12 3.94 -2.16
CA SER A 182 13.48 4.50 -2.35
C SER A 182 14.21 4.71 -1.04
N ALA A 183 13.56 5.35 -0.06
CA ALA A 183 14.17 5.61 1.25
C ALA A 183 14.62 4.30 1.93
N SER A 184 13.82 3.24 1.86
CA SER A 184 14.15 1.93 2.42
C SER A 184 15.30 1.27 1.67
N TYR A 185 15.26 1.28 0.35
CA TYR A 185 16.34 0.72 -0.49
C TYR A 185 17.67 1.47 -0.32
N PHE A 186 17.65 2.80 -0.24
CA PHE A 186 18.89 3.57 -0.02
C PHE A 186 19.50 3.32 1.37
N LYS A 187 18.67 3.13 2.40
CA LYS A 187 19.16 2.69 3.71
C LYS A 187 19.82 1.31 3.62
N ALA A 188 19.17 0.35 2.96
CA ALA A 188 19.74 -0.97 2.72
C ALA A 188 21.05 -0.90 1.94
N LEU A 189 21.10 -0.11 0.87
CA LEU A 189 22.28 0.08 0.03
C LEU A 189 23.47 0.61 0.84
N LYS A 190 23.24 1.63 1.67
CA LYS A 190 24.29 2.21 2.53
C LYS A 190 24.89 1.18 3.48
N ILE A 191 24.07 0.32 4.06
CA ILE A 191 24.53 -0.76 4.93
C ILE A 191 25.35 -1.77 4.13
N LEU A 192 24.84 -2.21 2.96
CA LEU A 192 25.50 -3.20 2.12
C LEU A 192 26.86 -2.70 1.55
N GLU A 193 26.97 -1.41 1.31
CA GLU A 193 28.25 -0.76 0.96
C GLU A 193 29.24 -0.80 2.11
N LYS A 194 28.78 -0.52 3.34
CA LYS A 194 29.62 -0.58 4.55
C LYS A 194 30.15 -2.00 4.82
N ILE A 195 29.30 -3.04 4.66
CA ILE A 195 29.69 -4.44 4.90
C ILE A 195 30.30 -5.12 3.69
N ASN A 196 30.45 -4.40 2.57
CA ASN A 196 30.97 -4.91 1.29
C ASN A 196 30.26 -6.17 0.77
N ASN A 197 28.92 -6.25 0.95
CA ASN A 197 28.13 -7.40 0.47
C ASN A 197 27.69 -7.15 -0.97
N ILE A 198 28.46 -7.69 -1.93
CA ILE A 198 28.27 -7.45 -3.36
C ILE A 198 26.97 -8.08 -3.88
N ASP A 199 26.69 -9.32 -3.48
CA ASP A 199 25.55 -10.11 -3.98
C ASP A 199 24.22 -9.37 -3.71
N PHE A 200 24.01 -9.01 -2.46
CA PHE A 200 22.76 -8.36 -2.08
C PHE A 200 22.68 -6.89 -2.50
N LYS A 201 23.84 -6.21 -2.60
CA LYS A 201 23.94 -4.86 -3.15
C LYS A 201 23.43 -4.81 -4.59
N ALA A 202 23.74 -5.80 -5.41
CA ALA A 202 23.27 -5.86 -6.79
C ALA A 202 21.73 -5.96 -6.87
N ILE A 203 21.12 -6.75 -6.01
CA ILE A 203 19.65 -6.87 -5.91
C ILE A 203 19.02 -5.54 -5.52
N VAL A 204 19.54 -4.87 -4.49
CA VAL A 204 19.00 -3.58 -4.03
C VAL A 204 19.16 -2.48 -5.08
N LEU A 205 20.28 -2.45 -5.81
CA LEU A 205 20.46 -1.51 -6.93
C LEU A 205 19.43 -1.76 -8.03
N SER A 206 19.15 -3.02 -8.36
CA SER A 206 18.09 -3.36 -9.34
C SER A 206 16.72 -2.87 -8.86
N ASN A 207 16.40 -3.03 -7.56
CA ASN A 207 15.14 -2.56 -7.00
C ASN A 207 15.02 -1.02 -7.00
N ILE A 208 16.12 -0.30 -6.77
CA ILE A 208 16.15 1.17 -6.93
C ILE A 208 15.89 1.54 -8.40
N GLY A 209 16.52 0.83 -9.33
CA GLY A 209 16.28 0.99 -10.76
C GLY A 209 14.80 0.81 -11.15
N LEU A 210 14.12 -0.20 -10.55
CA LEU A 210 12.69 -0.41 -10.76
C LEU A 210 11.85 0.79 -10.29
N VAL A 211 12.18 1.38 -9.14
CA VAL A 211 11.47 2.57 -8.66
C VAL A 211 11.59 3.73 -9.65
N TYR A 212 12.81 4.01 -10.12
CA TYR A 212 13.03 5.07 -11.11
C TYR A 212 12.34 4.77 -12.45
N LYS A 213 12.31 3.51 -12.87
CA LYS A 213 11.59 3.09 -14.07
C LYS A 213 10.08 3.39 -13.95
N GLU A 214 9.46 3.04 -12.83
CA GLU A 214 8.03 3.33 -12.59
C GLU A 214 7.73 4.83 -12.47
N GLN A 215 8.70 5.63 -12.02
CA GLN A 215 8.65 7.09 -12.03
C GLN A 215 8.99 7.71 -13.39
N GLN A 216 9.20 6.91 -14.43
CA GLN A 216 9.58 7.30 -15.78
C GLN A 216 10.92 8.06 -15.87
N ASN A 217 11.73 8.02 -14.81
CA ASN A 217 13.10 8.54 -14.82
C ASN A 217 14.03 7.46 -15.39
N TYR A 218 13.99 7.31 -16.70
CA TYR A 218 14.69 6.24 -17.40
C TYR A 218 16.22 6.36 -17.33
N GLU A 219 16.74 7.56 -17.25
CA GLU A 219 18.19 7.80 -17.10
C GLU A 219 18.70 7.23 -15.78
N SER A 220 18.07 7.61 -14.68
CA SER A 220 18.42 7.07 -13.36
C SER A 220 18.18 5.56 -13.29
N ALA A 221 17.08 5.07 -13.85
CA ALA A 221 16.78 3.64 -13.89
C ALA A 221 17.92 2.86 -14.58
N LEU A 222 18.33 3.29 -15.77
CA LEU A 222 19.44 2.68 -16.50
C LEU A 222 20.75 2.72 -15.73
N ASN A 223 21.08 3.84 -15.07
CA ASN A 223 22.28 3.94 -14.25
C ASN A 223 22.31 2.87 -13.15
N TYR A 224 21.21 2.73 -12.40
CA TYR A 224 21.14 1.73 -11.33
C TYR A 224 21.12 0.31 -11.85
N PHE A 225 20.42 0.02 -12.94
CA PHE A 225 20.42 -1.30 -13.57
C PHE A 225 21.81 -1.67 -14.12
N GLN A 226 22.52 -0.74 -14.74
CA GLN A 226 23.88 -0.99 -15.24
C GLN A 226 24.85 -1.32 -14.09
N ARG A 227 24.75 -0.58 -12.98
CA ARG A 227 25.53 -0.88 -11.76
C ARG A 227 25.22 -2.26 -11.21
N ALA A 228 23.93 -2.63 -11.14
CA ALA A 228 23.48 -3.96 -10.73
C ALA A 228 24.04 -5.03 -11.65
N ARG A 229 23.89 -4.85 -12.97
CA ARG A 229 24.41 -5.75 -14.01
C ARG A 229 25.89 -6.04 -13.86
N LEU A 230 26.69 -4.98 -13.73
CA LEU A 230 28.16 -5.13 -13.60
C LEU A 230 28.55 -5.97 -12.37
N LEU A 231 27.84 -5.77 -11.25
CA LEU A 231 28.08 -6.56 -10.03
C LEU A 231 27.66 -8.01 -10.26
N GLN A 232 26.46 -8.25 -10.80
CA GLN A 232 25.93 -9.60 -11.08
C GLN A 232 26.85 -10.38 -12.04
N GLU A 233 27.37 -9.71 -13.07
CA GLU A 233 28.36 -10.30 -13.99
C GLU A 233 29.66 -10.66 -13.28
N SER A 234 30.14 -9.80 -12.36
CA SER A 234 31.37 -10.01 -11.61
C SER A 234 31.31 -11.19 -10.65
N ILE A 235 30.13 -11.52 -10.14
CA ILE A 235 29.90 -12.62 -9.19
C ILE A 235 29.24 -13.84 -9.83
N HIS A 236 29.04 -13.82 -11.16
CA HIS A 236 28.36 -14.87 -11.92
C HIS A 236 26.93 -15.18 -11.41
N ASP A 237 26.19 -14.15 -10.97
CA ASP A 237 24.80 -14.28 -10.57
C ASP A 237 23.89 -14.19 -11.79
N GLU A 238 23.88 -15.25 -12.57
CA GLU A 238 23.21 -15.31 -13.87
C GLU A 238 21.68 -15.21 -13.72
N PHE A 239 21.12 -15.69 -12.61
CA PHE A 239 19.67 -15.66 -12.38
C PHE A 239 19.15 -14.22 -12.14
N ASN A 240 19.79 -13.45 -11.27
CA ASN A 240 19.41 -12.06 -11.06
C ASN A 240 19.82 -11.17 -12.24
N LEU A 241 20.89 -11.52 -12.95
CA LEU A 241 21.31 -10.87 -14.19
C LEU A 241 20.22 -10.91 -15.25
N PHE A 242 19.53 -12.06 -15.42
CA PHE A 242 18.39 -12.19 -16.32
C PHE A 242 17.32 -11.13 -16.03
N GLY A 243 16.93 -10.97 -14.78
CA GLY A 243 15.95 -9.97 -14.35
C GLY A 243 16.41 -8.52 -14.65
N THR A 244 17.67 -8.23 -14.39
CA THR A 244 18.25 -6.90 -14.62
C THR A 244 18.33 -6.57 -16.11
N LEU A 245 18.78 -7.49 -16.95
CA LEU A 245 18.82 -7.31 -18.41
C LEU A 245 17.42 -7.11 -18.99
N ASN A 246 16.43 -7.86 -18.48
CA ASN A 246 15.03 -7.66 -18.86
C ASN A 246 14.54 -6.26 -18.51
N ASN A 247 14.86 -5.75 -17.32
CA ASN A 247 14.50 -4.40 -16.93
C ASN A 247 15.16 -3.33 -17.80
N ILE A 248 16.43 -3.50 -18.16
CA ILE A 248 17.14 -2.59 -19.08
C ILE A 248 16.46 -2.61 -20.46
N GLY A 249 16.18 -3.80 -21.00
CA GLY A 249 15.47 -3.93 -22.26
C GLY A 249 14.11 -3.24 -22.26
N THR A 250 13.33 -3.40 -21.18
CA THR A 250 12.03 -2.75 -21.05
C THR A 250 12.13 -1.21 -20.91
N VAL A 251 13.20 -0.68 -20.31
CA VAL A 251 13.43 0.77 -20.30
C VAL A 251 13.71 1.29 -21.70
N TYR A 252 14.58 0.62 -22.47
CA TYR A 252 14.85 1.03 -23.85
C TYR A 252 13.60 0.89 -24.75
N GLU A 253 12.77 -0.10 -24.52
CA GLU A 253 11.47 -0.23 -25.19
C GLU A 253 10.57 0.99 -24.89
N LYS A 254 10.45 1.39 -23.62
CA LYS A 254 9.68 2.59 -23.22
C LYS A 254 10.22 3.88 -23.82
N GLN A 255 11.53 3.95 -24.03
CA GLN A 255 12.19 5.06 -24.76
C GLN A 255 12.07 4.92 -26.29
N GLN A 256 11.39 3.89 -26.81
CA GLN A 256 11.29 3.55 -28.23
C GLN A 256 12.65 3.28 -28.90
N ASN A 257 13.69 3.00 -28.11
CA ASN A 257 14.99 2.59 -28.61
C ASN A 257 14.99 1.07 -28.84
N TYR A 258 14.26 0.65 -29.88
CA TYR A 258 14.05 -0.76 -30.19
C TYR A 258 15.35 -1.53 -30.50
N PRO A 259 16.38 -0.94 -31.17
CA PRO A 259 17.63 -1.64 -31.40
C PRO A 259 18.31 -2.07 -30.10
N LEU A 260 18.43 -1.17 -29.12
CA LEU A 260 19.01 -1.51 -27.81
C LEU A 260 18.12 -2.46 -27.02
N ALA A 261 16.80 -2.26 -27.06
CA ALA A 261 15.87 -3.18 -26.40
C ALA A 261 16.06 -4.62 -26.91
N LEU A 262 16.14 -4.82 -28.25
CA LEU A 262 16.39 -6.12 -28.85
C LEU A 262 17.75 -6.72 -28.49
N GLU A 263 18.80 -5.91 -28.40
CA GLU A 263 20.12 -6.37 -27.94
C GLU A 263 20.03 -7.01 -26.55
N TYR A 264 19.38 -6.33 -25.59
CA TYR A 264 19.25 -6.85 -24.23
C TYR A 264 18.30 -8.06 -24.15
N PHE A 265 17.20 -8.09 -24.89
CA PHE A 265 16.30 -9.24 -24.89
C PHE A 265 16.93 -10.47 -25.58
N ASN A 266 17.71 -10.29 -26.66
CA ASN A 266 18.47 -11.37 -27.27
C ASN A 266 19.56 -11.91 -26.34
N ARG A 267 20.26 -11.02 -25.64
CA ARG A 267 21.22 -11.42 -24.59
C ARG A 267 20.54 -12.25 -23.50
N ASN A 268 19.33 -11.83 -23.07
CA ASN A 268 18.52 -12.59 -22.12
C ASN A 268 18.09 -13.96 -22.66
N LEU A 269 17.74 -14.04 -23.93
CA LEU A 269 17.38 -15.30 -24.56
C LEU A 269 18.57 -16.28 -24.51
N VAL A 270 19.76 -15.86 -24.92
CA VAL A 270 20.97 -16.68 -24.85
C VAL A 270 21.28 -17.11 -23.40
N LEU A 271 21.14 -16.18 -22.44
CA LEU A 271 21.37 -16.48 -21.02
C LEU A 271 20.37 -17.52 -20.50
N SER A 272 19.09 -17.37 -20.82
CA SER A 272 18.05 -18.29 -20.36
C SER A 272 18.17 -19.68 -21.03
N GLU A 273 18.63 -19.75 -22.26
CA GLU A 273 18.96 -21.01 -22.92
C GLU A 273 20.13 -21.73 -22.22
N THR A 274 21.19 -20.99 -21.89
CA THR A 274 22.37 -21.53 -21.19
C THR A 274 21.99 -22.08 -19.81
N LEU A 275 21.08 -21.41 -19.13
CA LEU A 275 20.56 -21.80 -17.80
C LEU A 275 19.49 -22.91 -17.87
N ASN A 276 19.07 -23.36 -19.04
CA ASN A 276 17.88 -24.20 -19.23
C ASN A 276 16.63 -23.60 -18.54
N TYR A 277 16.53 -22.27 -18.49
CA TYR A 277 15.46 -21.55 -17.83
C TYR A 277 14.29 -21.33 -18.80
N LYS A 278 13.43 -22.36 -18.98
CA LYS A 278 12.30 -22.32 -19.93
C LYS A 278 11.41 -21.10 -19.81
N LYS A 279 11.10 -20.68 -18.57
CA LYS A 279 10.30 -19.47 -18.36
C LYS A 279 11.01 -18.22 -18.86
N GLY A 280 12.31 -18.12 -18.65
CA GLY A 280 13.14 -17.02 -19.17
C GLY A 280 13.14 -16.98 -20.70
N ASN A 281 13.27 -18.14 -21.35
CA ASN A 281 13.18 -18.23 -22.80
C ASN A 281 11.84 -17.69 -23.32
N ALA A 282 10.74 -18.11 -22.70
CA ALA A 282 9.42 -17.67 -23.08
C ALA A 282 9.23 -16.15 -22.91
N ILE A 283 9.72 -15.57 -21.80
CA ILE A 283 9.69 -14.12 -21.54
C ILE A 283 10.50 -13.36 -22.59
N SER A 284 11.74 -13.79 -22.86
CA SER A 284 12.62 -13.15 -23.86
C SER A 284 12.00 -13.16 -25.25
N LEU A 285 11.47 -14.31 -25.67
CA LEU A 285 10.78 -14.44 -26.94
C LEU A 285 9.54 -13.56 -27.08
N TYR A 286 8.78 -13.38 -25.97
CA TYR A 286 7.65 -12.46 -25.92
C TYR A 286 8.08 -11.02 -26.20
N TYR A 287 9.09 -10.53 -25.50
CA TYR A 287 9.55 -9.15 -25.70
C TYR A 287 10.18 -8.93 -27.09
N ILE A 288 10.93 -9.91 -27.59
CA ILE A 288 11.45 -9.86 -28.97
C ILE A 288 10.31 -9.80 -29.99
N SER A 289 9.27 -10.63 -29.80
CA SER A 289 8.07 -10.62 -30.63
C SER A 289 7.36 -9.27 -30.62
N ASP A 290 7.20 -8.67 -29.43
CA ASP A 290 6.54 -7.36 -29.26
C ASP A 290 7.33 -6.23 -29.94
N ILE A 291 8.65 -6.22 -29.79
CA ILE A 291 9.49 -5.23 -30.49
C ILE A 291 9.46 -5.45 -32.00
N SER A 292 9.53 -6.71 -32.48
CA SER A 292 9.42 -7.03 -33.91
C SER A 292 8.07 -6.58 -34.48
N PHE A 293 7.00 -6.70 -33.72
CA PHE A 293 5.69 -6.18 -34.09
C PHE A 293 5.68 -4.65 -34.20
N LYS A 294 6.21 -3.96 -33.19
CA LYS A 294 6.32 -2.49 -33.15
C LYS A 294 7.18 -1.92 -34.26
N THR A 295 8.19 -2.67 -34.70
CA THR A 295 9.08 -2.29 -35.80
C THR A 295 8.59 -2.74 -37.19
N GLY A 296 7.43 -3.41 -37.24
CA GLY A 296 6.80 -3.84 -38.49
C GLY A 296 7.30 -5.17 -39.06
N ASN A 297 8.22 -5.88 -38.41
CA ASN A 297 8.67 -7.21 -38.80
C ASN A 297 7.66 -8.28 -38.37
N LEU A 298 6.52 -8.34 -39.05
CA LEU A 298 5.40 -9.21 -38.70
C LEU A 298 5.73 -10.71 -38.78
N ALA A 299 6.70 -11.11 -39.63
CA ALA A 299 7.10 -12.51 -39.75
C ALA A 299 7.87 -13.00 -38.52
N ASP A 300 8.86 -12.22 -38.08
CA ASP A 300 9.64 -12.54 -36.89
C ASP A 300 8.78 -12.42 -35.64
N ALA A 301 7.95 -11.36 -35.54
CA ALA A 301 7.00 -11.18 -34.44
C ALA A 301 6.11 -12.43 -34.27
N GLN A 302 5.52 -12.93 -35.35
CA GLN A 302 4.69 -14.14 -35.32
C GLN A 302 5.48 -15.36 -34.84
N THR A 303 6.64 -15.60 -35.41
CA THR A 303 7.45 -16.79 -35.09
C THR A 303 7.86 -16.80 -33.63
N LYS A 304 8.39 -15.68 -33.13
CA LYS A 304 8.81 -15.54 -31.71
C LYS A 304 7.62 -15.61 -30.76
N GLY A 305 6.50 -14.98 -31.11
CA GLY A 305 5.28 -15.03 -30.32
C GLY A 305 4.70 -16.45 -30.19
N GLN A 306 4.69 -17.22 -31.30
CA GLN A 306 4.23 -18.61 -31.28
C GLN A 306 5.10 -19.51 -30.41
N LEU A 307 6.43 -19.37 -30.49
CA LEU A 307 7.36 -20.12 -29.62
C LEU A 307 7.17 -19.74 -28.15
N SER A 308 7.00 -18.45 -27.85
CA SER A 308 6.70 -17.96 -26.49
C SER A 308 5.38 -18.55 -25.96
N LEU A 309 4.34 -18.55 -26.81
CA LEU A 309 3.03 -19.11 -26.45
C LEU A 309 3.12 -20.58 -26.12
N GLN A 310 3.81 -21.34 -26.96
CA GLN A 310 4.02 -22.77 -26.74
C GLN A 310 4.70 -23.04 -25.41
N LEU A 311 5.79 -22.35 -25.12
CA LEU A 311 6.53 -22.53 -23.87
C LEU A 311 5.67 -22.15 -22.63
N PHE A 312 4.90 -21.06 -22.68
CA PHE A 312 4.02 -20.71 -21.59
C PHE A 312 2.84 -21.67 -21.42
N GLN A 313 2.34 -22.27 -22.48
CA GLN A 313 1.34 -23.34 -22.42
C GLN A 313 1.90 -24.61 -21.78
N GLU A 314 3.12 -25.03 -22.15
CA GLU A 314 3.82 -26.15 -21.49
C GLU A 314 4.04 -25.91 -20.01
N LEU A 315 4.33 -24.69 -19.62
CA LEU A 315 4.60 -24.29 -18.23
C LEU A 315 3.33 -24.00 -17.41
N GLY A 316 2.19 -23.80 -18.06
CA GLY A 316 0.92 -23.56 -17.39
C GLY A 316 0.81 -22.19 -16.72
N PHE A 317 1.25 -21.09 -17.36
CA PHE A 317 1.16 -19.73 -16.84
C PHE A 317 0.03 -18.92 -17.52
N PRO A 318 -1.21 -18.88 -16.99
CA PRO A 318 -2.36 -18.25 -17.65
C PRO A 318 -2.16 -16.77 -17.98
N GLU A 319 -1.55 -16.00 -17.06
CA GLU A 319 -1.28 -14.57 -17.26
C GLU A 319 -0.36 -14.33 -18.47
N HIS A 320 0.73 -15.08 -18.57
CA HIS A 320 1.65 -14.94 -19.70
C HIS A 320 1.04 -15.46 -21.00
N ILE A 321 0.28 -16.57 -20.96
CA ILE A 321 -0.47 -17.06 -22.13
C ILE A 321 -1.45 -15.99 -22.62
N SER A 322 -2.14 -15.31 -21.70
CA SER A 322 -3.02 -14.18 -22.00
C SER A 322 -2.28 -13.08 -22.77
N ASN A 323 -1.16 -12.59 -22.22
CA ASN A 323 -0.40 -11.49 -22.83
C ASN A 323 0.14 -11.83 -24.21
N VAL A 324 0.70 -13.03 -24.38
CA VAL A 324 1.23 -13.49 -25.69
C VAL A 324 0.11 -13.68 -26.70
N SER A 325 -1.04 -14.23 -26.26
CA SER A 325 -2.20 -14.43 -27.15
C SER A 325 -2.78 -13.10 -27.63
N HIS A 326 -2.80 -12.08 -26.76
CA HIS A 326 -3.20 -10.73 -27.16
C HIS A 326 -2.26 -10.17 -28.25
N LEU A 327 -0.95 -10.23 -28.03
CA LEU A 327 0.04 -9.79 -29.00
C LEU A 327 -0.09 -10.55 -30.35
N LEU A 328 -0.23 -11.87 -30.30
CA LEU A 328 -0.43 -12.66 -31.49
C LEU A 328 -1.73 -12.33 -32.24
N SER A 329 -2.80 -11.98 -31.52
CA SER A 329 -4.04 -11.57 -32.15
C SER A 329 -3.85 -10.27 -32.97
N GLU A 330 -3.12 -9.29 -32.43
CA GLU A 330 -2.80 -8.04 -33.13
C GLU A 330 -1.87 -8.28 -34.35
N ILE A 331 -0.87 -9.19 -34.21
CA ILE A 331 0.02 -9.57 -35.31
C ILE A 331 -0.76 -10.22 -36.45
N TYR A 332 -1.66 -11.17 -36.14
CA TYR A 332 -2.47 -11.84 -37.14
C TYR A 332 -3.47 -10.89 -37.81
N GLU A 333 -4.07 -9.98 -37.05
CA GLU A 333 -4.95 -8.94 -37.59
C GLU A 333 -4.21 -8.05 -38.59
N LYS A 334 -3.03 -7.55 -38.23
CA LYS A 334 -2.17 -6.76 -39.13
C LYS A 334 -1.76 -7.53 -40.40
N LYS A 335 -1.66 -8.86 -40.31
CA LYS A 335 -1.38 -9.75 -41.49
C LYS A 335 -2.63 -10.09 -42.29
N GLY A 336 -3.81 -9.63 -41.90
CA GLY A 336 -5.09 -9.98 -42.54
C GLY A 336 -5.58 -11.40 -42.24
N ASN A 337 -4.95 -12.12 -41.33
CA ASN A 337 -5.35 -13.46 -40.92
C ASN A 337 -6.36 -13.41 -39.76
N TYR A 338 -7.57 -12.97 -40.05
CA TYR A 338 -8.61 -12.78 -39.07
C TYR A 338 -9.06 -14.02 -38.32
N LYS A 339 -8.93 -15.20 -38.94
CA LYS A 339 -9.25 -16.48 -38.32
C LYS A 339 -8.33 -16.78 -37.14
N ASP A 340 -7.04 -16.66 -37.34
CA ASP A 340 -6.07 -16.90 -36.28
C ASP A 340 -6.07 -15.78 -35.28
N ALA A 341 -6.28 -14.52 -35.69
CA ALA A 341 -6.49 -13.38 -34.80
C ALA A 341 -7.66 -13.65 -33.82
N TYR A 342 -8.80 -14.10 -34.33
CA TYR A 342 -9.96 -14.46 -33.52
C TYR A 342 -9.65 -15.59 -32.54
N THR A 343 -8.95 -16.63 -33.02
CA THR A 343 -8.55 -17.77 -32.17
C THR A 343 -7.67 -17.30 -30.99
N MET A 344 -6.71 -16.43 -31.26
CA MET A 344 -5.84 -15.87 -30.22
C MET A 344 -6.61 -14.94 -29.27
N GLN A 345 -7.56 -14.17 -29.77
CA GLN A 345 -8.42 -13.31 -28.95
C GLN A 345 -9.31 -14.12 -28.00
N VAL A 346 -9.84 -15.26 -28.45
CA VAL A 346 -10.59 -16.19 -27.59
C VAL A 346 -9.68 -16.78 -26.51
N LEU A 347 -8.46 -17.17 -26.86
CA LEU A 347 -7.49 -17.70 -25.91
C LEU A 347 -7.09 -16.63 -24.89
N TYR A 348 -6.83 -15.39 -25.34
CA TYR A 348 -6.56 -14.23 -24.48
C TYR A 348 -7.67 -14.08 -23.43
N LYS A 349 -8.93 -13.98 -23.86
CA LYS A 349 -10.07 -13.80 -22.96
C LYS A 349 -10.20 -14.95 -21.96
N LYS A 350 -10.10 -16.20 -22.45
CA LYS A 350 -10.17 -17.40 -21.60
C LYS A 350 -9.09 -17.39 -20.50
N MET A 351 -7.86 -17.02 -20.85
CA MET A 351 -6.75 -17.00 -19.90
C MET A 351 -6.82 -15.79 -18.95
N ALA A 352 -7.27 -14.64 -19.42
CA ALA A 352 -7.55 -13.47 -18.58
C ALA A 352 -8.63 -13.77 -17.53
N ASP A 353 -9.73 -14.42 -17.93
CA ASP A 353 -10.78 -14.86 -17.02
C ASP A 353 -10.27 -15.89 -16.00
N SER A 354 -9.39 -16.82 -16.43
CA SER A 354 -8.74 -17.79 -15.54
C SER A 354 -7.86 -17.08 -14.49
N THR A 355 -7.08 -16.10 -14.91
CA THR A 355 -6.24 -15.31 -14.00
C THR A 355 -7.08 -14.54 -12.99
N ASN A 356 -8.17 -13.91 -13.42
CA ASN A 356 -9.10 -13.21 -12.54
C ASN A 356 -9.79 -14.16 -11.55
N ASN A 357 -10.18 -15.35 -11.99
CA ASN A 357 -10.75 -16.38 -11.12
C ASN A 357 -9.73 -16.87 -10.07
N ASP A 358 -8.48 -17.07 -10.45
CA ASP A 358 -7.42 -17.45 -9.53
C ASP A 358 -7.11 -16.37 -8.49
N VAL A 359 -7.13 -15.09 -8.89
CA VAL A 359 -6.99 -13.95 -7.97
C VAL A 359 -8.16 -13.92 -6.98
N ASN A 360 -9.40 -14.08 -7.47
CA ASN A 360 -10.58 -14.12 -6.63
C ASN A 360 -10.60 -15.34 -5.72
N ARG A 361 -10.19 -16.51 -6.21
CA ARG A 361 -10.05 -17.74 -5.42
C ARG A 361 -8.99 -17.59 -4.33
N LYS A 362 -7.83 -17.01 -4.66
CA LYS A 362 -6.79 -16.71 -3.68
C LYS A 362 -7.30 -15.74 -2.62
N ALA A 363 -8.00 -14.68 -3.02
CA ALA A 363 -8.61 -13.72 -2.09
C ALA A 363 -9.67 -14.37 -1.17
N LEU A 364 -10.46 -15.32 -1.70
CA LEU A 364 -11.44 -16.08 -0.91
C LEU A 364 -10.78 -17.02 0.10
N ILE A 365 -9.76 -17.75 -0.35
CA ILE A 365 -8.93 -18.62 0.50
C ILE A 365 -8.24 -17.80 1.59
N GLN A 366 -7.72 -16.61 1.25
CA GLN A 366 -7.15 -15.66 2.20
C GLN A 366 -8.13 -15.28 3.31
N ARG A 367 -9.36 -14.92 2.93
CA ARG A 367 -10.40 -14.53 3.90
C ARG A 367 -10.79 -15.68 4.82
N ASP A 368 -10.92 -16.89 4.26
CA ASP A 368 -11.27 -18.09 5.02
C ASP A 368 -10.13 -18.51 5.97
N LEU A 369 -8.89 -18.42 5.51
CA LEU A 369 -7.69 -18.64 6.31
C LEU A 369 -7.56 -17.62 7.45
N GLN A 370 -7.78 -16.34 7.17
CA GLN A 370 -7.75 -15.30 8.18
C GLN A 370 -8.83 -15.55 9.24
N TYR A 371 -10.06 -15.86 8.82
CA TYR A 371 -11.16 -16.18 9.73
C TYR A 371 -10.87 -17.42 10.59
N THR A 372 -10.33 -18.48 9.95
CA THR A 372 -9.98 -19.74 10.66
C THR A 372 -8.85 -19.51 11.68
N PHE A 373 -7.87 -18.68 11.31
CA PHE A 373 -6.75 -18.35 12.19
C PHE A 373 -7.18 -17.47 13.38
N GLU A 374 -8.03 -16.48 13.15
CA GLU A 374 -8.60 -15.65 14.21
C GLU A 374 -9.47 -16.48 15.15
N LYS A 375 -10.29 -17.39 14.62
CA LYS A 375 -11.11 -18.32 15.39
C LYS A 375 -10.25 -19.29 16.22
N LYS A 376 -9.14 -19.80 15.64
CA LYS A 376 -8.20 -20.68 16.35
C LYS A 376 -7.43 -19.92 17.44
N ALA A 377 -7.00 -18.69 17.18
CA ALA A 377 -6.33 -17.85 18.17
C ALA A 377 -7.25 -17.53 19.37
N ILE A 378 -8.53 -17.29 19.11
CA ILE A 378 -9.56 -17.11 20.16
C ILE A 378 -9.77 -18.42 20.92
N ALA A 379 -9.86 -19.57 20.23
CA ALA A 379 -10.03 -20.87 20.86
C ALA A 379 -8.82 -21.27 21.71
N ASP A 380 -7.59 -21.02 21.21
CA ASP A 380 -6.36 -21.28 21.95
C ASP A 380 -6.24 -20.36 23.19
N SER A 381 -6.66 -19.09 23.08
CA SER A 381 -6.69 -18.19 24.24
C SER A 381 -7.71 -18.63 25.30
N LEU A 382 -8.89 -19.09 24.88
CA LEU A 382 -9.90 -19.63 25.78
C LEU A 382 -9.44 -20.93 26.46
N LYS A 383 -8.72 -21.79 25.72
CA LYS A 383 -8.16 -23.04 26.26
C LYS A 383 -7.07 -22.76 27.30
N VAL A 384 -6.19 -21.79 27.03
CA VAL A 384 -5.17 -21.34 27.99
C VAL A 384 -5.84 -20.72 29.24
N ASP A 385 -6.96 -20.06 29.10
CA ASP A 385 -7.71 -19.49 30.23
C ASP A 385 -8.45 -20.57 31.03
N GLU A 386 -8.96 -21.62 30.38
CA GLU A 386 -9.50 -22.83 31.05
C GLU A 386 -8.41 -23.62 31.78
N GLU A 387 -7.27 -23.90 31.13
CA GLU A 387 -6.13 -24.56 31.74
C GLU A 387 -5.61 -23.75 32.95
N ARG A 388 -5.61 -22.43 32.87
CA ARG A 388 -5.26 -21.54 33.99
C ARG A 388 -6.27 -21.62 35.14
N LYS A 389 -7.56 -21.74 34.84
CA LYS A 389 -8.61 -21.94 35.86
C LYS A 389 -8.47 -23.31 36.56
N VAL A 390 -8.26 -24.39 35.79
CA VAL A 390 -8.03 -25.73 36.32
C VAL A 390 -6.77 -25.76 37.18
N PHE A 391 -5.66 -25.23 36.70
CA PHE A 391 -4.40 -25.11 37.43
C PHE A 391 -4.53 -24.34 38.76
N ASN A 392 -5.29 -23.25 38.73
CA ASN A 392 -5.58 -22.45 39.93
C ASN A 392 -6.47 -23.20 40.94
N VAL A 393 -7.38 -24.06 40.46
CA VAL A 393 -8.22 -24.93 41.33
C VAL A 393 -7.39 -26.05 41.92
N GLU A 394 -6.47 -26.65 41.17
CA GLU A 394 -5.54 -27.69 41.67
C GLU A 394 -4.58 -27.12 42.71
N ILE A 395 -3.99 -25.95 42.48
CA ILE A 395 -3.16 -25.26 43.48
C ILE A 395 -3.96 -24.95 44.76
N LYS A 396 -5.23 -24.59 44.61
CA LYS A 396 -6.10 -24.33 45.75
C LYS A 396 -6.42 -25.58 46.52
N HIS A 397 -6.58 -26.72 45.85
CA HIS A 397 -6.82 -28.02 46.46
C HIS A 397 -5.57 -28.58 47.17
N GLU A 398 -4.39 -28.50 46.52
CA GLU A 398 -3.10 -28.88 47.19
C GLU A 398 -2.81 -27.96 48.38
N LYS A 399 -3.07 -26.67 48.32
CA LYS A 399 -2.92 -25.77 49.45
C LYS A 399 -3.84 -26.14 50.60
N ASN A 400 -5.07 -26.52 50.36
CA ASN A 400 -6.01 -26.93 51.42
C ASN A 400 -5.61 -28.24 52.08
N GLN A 401 -5.10 -29.25 51.35
CA GLN A 401 -4.59 -30.47 51.92
C GLN A 401 -3.35 -30.25 52.82
N ARG A 402 -2.44 -29.36 52.41
CA ARG A 402 -1.27 -28.95 53.20
C ARG A 402 -1.68 -28.19 54.47
N TYR A 403 -2.75 -27.41 54.44
CA TYR A 403 -3.23 -26.69 55.64
C TYR A 403 -3.72 -27.63 56.74
N TYR A 404 -4.34 -28.78 56.44
CA TYR A 404 -4.75 -29.77 57.44
C TYR A 404 -3.57 -30.54 58.05
N LEU A 405 -2.48 -30.70 57.31
CA LEU A 405 -1.27 -31.40 57.80
C LEU A 405 -0.40 -30.51 58.71
N TYR A 406 -0.42 -29.21 58.46
CA TYR A 406 0.41 -28.26 59.21
C TYR A 406 -0.28 -27.63 60.43
N GLY A 407 -1.58 -27.82 60.60
CA GLY A 407 -2.37 -27.26 61.73
C GLY A 407 -1.90 -27.76 63.11
N GLY A 408 -1.24 -28.94 63.18
CA GLY A 408 -0.71 -29.48 64.42
C GLY A 408 0.69 -28.95 64.83
N VAL A 409 1.48 -28.49 63.81
CA VAL A 409 2.88 -28.07 64.06
C VAL A 409 2.97 -26.54 64.22
N VAL A 410 1.96 -25.82 63.76
CA VAL A 410 1.96 -24.33 63.68
C VAL A 410 1.79 -23.66 65.04
N LEU A 411 1.14 -24.30 66.02
CA LEU A 411 0.95 -23.68 67.33
C LEU A 411 2.26 -23.46 68.11
N LEU A 412 3.32 -24.24 67.81
CA LEU A 412 4.64 -24.10 68.45
C LEU A 412 5.59 -23.16 67.71
N LEU A 413 5.34 -22.90 66.39
CA LEU A 413 6.22 -22.07 65.54
C LEU A 413 5.68 -20.63 65.34
N VAL A 414 4.43 -20.41 65.71
CA VAL A 414 3.74 -19.14 65.45
C VAL A 414 4.39 -17.97 66.20
N PHE A 415 4.95 -18.18 67.38
CA PHE A 415 5.54 -17.10 68.15
C PHE A 415 6.96 -16.69 67.69
N SER A 416 7.73 -17.63 67.14
CA SER A 416 9.06 -17.31 66.61
C SER A 416 8.97 -16.86 65.14
N GLY A 417 7.95 -17.34 64.39
CA GLY A 417 7.75 -17.01 62.97
C GLY A 417 7.20 -15.61 62.71
N PHE A 418 6.47 -15.07 63.68
CA PHE A 418 5.80 -13.76 63.48
C PHE A 418 6.78 -12.59 63.31
N MET A 419 7.90 -12.61 64.05
CA MET A 419 8.93 -11.57 63.90
C MET A 419 9.76 -11.72 62.64
N PHE A 420 10.04 -12.98 62.23
CA PHE A 420 10.83 -13.26 61.04
C PHE A 420 10.03 -13.06 59.76
N ASN A 421 8.73 -13.32 59.81
CA ASN A 421 7.85 -13.17 58.65
C ASN A 421 7.61 -11.69 58.31
N ARG A 422 7.54 -10.79 59.32
CA ARG A 422 7.38 -9.36 59.08
C ARG A 422 8.55 -8.77 58.28
N PHE A 423 9.76 -9.26 58.54
CA PHE A 423 10.97 -8.84 57.81
C PHE A 423 11.00 -9.38 56.37
N LYS A 424 10.61 -10.66 56.16
CA LYS A 424 10.55 -11.25 54.80
C LYS A 424 9.43 -10.72 53.93
N VAL A 425 8.27 -10.43 54.52
CA VAL A 425 7.13 -9.83 53.80
C VAL A 425 7.45 -8.43 53.30
N THR A 426 8.12 -7.63 54.14
CA THR A 426 8.53 -6.28 53.73
C THR A 426 9.58 -6.32 52.61
N GLN A 427 10.52 -7.28 52.62
CA GLN A 427 11.48 -7.46 51.52
C GLN A 427 10.81 -7.95 50.23
N LYS A 428 9.87 -8.92 50.31
CA LYS A 428 9.15 -9.39 49.13
C LYS A 428 8.23 -8.32 48.54
N GLN A 429 7.56 -7.56 49.40
CA GLN A 429 6.75 -6.43 48.93
C GLN A 429 7.59 -5.37 48.24
N ASN A 430 8.78 -5.06 48.77
CA ASN A 430 9.70 -4.12 48.12
C ASN A 430 10.21 -4.62 46.76
N ILE A 431 10.44 -5.92 46.61
CA ILE A 431 10.84 -6.53 45.32
C ILE A 431 9.66 -6.46 44.32
N ILE A 432 8.45 -6.78 44.75
CA ILE A 432 7.24 -6.71 43.92
C ILE A 432 6.95 -5.24 43.52
N ILE A 433 7.05 -4.31 44.48
CA ILE A 433 6.87 -2.89 44.23
C ILE A 433 7.94 -2.37 43.26
N ASN A 434 9.19 -2.80 43.41
CA ASN A 434 10.26 -2.39 42.48
C ASN A 434 10.06 -2.98 41.08
N ASN A 435 9.60 -4.23 40.99
CA ASN A 435 9.29 -4.84 39.69
C ASN A 435 8.07 -4.19 39.02
N GLN A 436 7.03 -3.89 39.81
CA GLN A 436 5.87 -3.16 39.31
C GLN A 436 6.23 -1.73 38.91
N LYS A 437 7.13 -1.08 39.65
CA LYS A 437 7.62 0.26 39.32
C LYS A 437 8.41 0.26 38.00
N LEU A 438 9.27 -0.76 37.81
CA LEU A 438 10.00 -0.95 36.56
C LEU A 438 9.05 -1.24 35.38
N GLU A 439 8.01 -2.07 35.61
CA GLU A 439 7.01 -2.37 34.58
C GLU A 439 6.18 -1.11 34.21
N VAL A 440 5.83 -0.30 35.19
CA VAL A 440 5.14 0.99 34.96
C VAL A 440 6.05 1.99 34.26
N GLU A 441 7.34 2.05 34.62
CA GLU A 441 8.31 2.91 33.91
C GLU A 441 8.47 2.48 32.46
N LEU A 442 8.60 1.17 32.17
CA LEU A 442 8.66 0.66 30.80
C LEU A 442 7.39 0.94 29.99
N LYS A 443 6.22 0.76 30.61
CA LYS A 443 4.94 1.11 29.97
C LYS A 443 4.79 2.61 29.74
N ASN A 444 5.28 3.45 30.64
CA ASN A 444 5.25 4.90 30.47
C ASN A 444 6.21 5.35 29.35
N GLU A 445 7.38 4.72 29.21
CA GLU A 445 8.27 4.97 28.08
C GLU A 445 7.62 4.54 26.74
N GLU A 446 6.95 3.39 26.71
CA GLU A 446 6.23 2.92 25.53
C GLU A 446 5.07 3.85 25.15
N ILE A 447 4.27 4.28 26.16
CA ILE A 447 3.17 5.25 25.96
C ILE A 447 3.72 6.60 25.50
N SER A 448 4.85 7.05 26.08
CA SER A 448 5.50 8.30 25.67
C SER A 448 5.96 8.23 24.22
N HIS A 449 6.55 7.10 23.80
CA HIS A 449 6.98 6.91 22.43
C HIS A 449 5.80 6.80 21.45
N GLN A 450 4.73 6.11 21.85
CA GLN A 450 3.49 6.05 21.04
C GLN A 450 2.85 7.44 20.92
N LYS A 451 2.84 8.22 21.99
CA LYS A 451 2.31 9.59 21.97
C LYS A 451 3.10 10.49 21.04
N GLU A 452 4.42 10.42 21.10
CA GLU A 452 5.31 11.17 20.21
C GLU A 452 5.07 10.78 18.75
N LEU A 453 4.91 9.48 18.47
CA LEU A 453 4.60 8.99 17.11
C LEU A 453 3.24 9.49 16.62
N VAL A 454 2.22 9.50 17.50
CA VAL A 454 0.89 10.04 17.18
C VAL A 454 0.97 11.55 16.91
N GLU A 455 1.70 12.30 17.72
CA GLU A 455 1.88 13.74 17.53
C GLU A 455 2.59 14.06 16.22
N ILE A 456 3.64 13.28 15.86
CA ILE A 456 4.33 13.40 14.57
C ILE A 456 3.35 13.12 13.42
N LYS A 457 2.58 12.03 13.51
CA LYS A 457 1.60 11.67 12.48
C LYS A 457 0.48 12.70 12.34
N GLN A 458 -0.01 13.20 13.46
CA GLN A 458 -1.03 14.24 13.47
C GLN A 458 -0.49 15.53 12.83
N LYS A 459 0.74 15.90 13.12
CA LYS A 459 1.41 17.04 12.49
C LYS A 459 1.58 16.86 10.98
N GLU A 460 2.06 15.70 10.52
CA GLU A 460 2.18 15.38 9.09
C GLU A 460 0.84 15.52 8.35
N ILE A 461 -0.25 15.03 8.96
CA ILE A 461 -1.60 15.14 8.41
C ILE A 461 -2.04 16.61 8.35
N ILE A 462 -1.87 17.35 9.45
CA ILE A 462 -2.24 18.77 9.51
C ILE A 462 -1.43 19.59 8.51
N ASP A 463 -0.14 19.32 8.39
CA ASP A 463 0.74 20.00 7.42
C ASP A 463 0.31 19.71 5.98
N SER A 464 -0.10 18.48 5.68
CA SER A 464 -0.63 18.09 4.37
C SER A 464 -1.96 18.81 4.06
N ILE A 465 -2.85 18.91 5.04
CA ILE A 465 -4.14 19.61 4.87
C ILE A 465 -3.90 21.13 4.75
N ASN A 466 -2.94 21.68 5.50
CA ASN A 466 -2.56 23.09 5.37
C ASN A 466 -1.93 23.39 4.01
N TYR A 467 -1.22 22.43 3.42
CA TYR A 467 -0.72 22.55 2.06
C TYR A 467 -1.89 22.58 1.04
N ALA A 468 -2.86 21.68 1.19
CA ALA A 468 -4.08 21.68 0.36
C ALA A 468 -4.85 23.00 0.50
N LYS A 469 -4.95 23.59 1.71
CA LYS A 469 -5.52 24.91 1.94
C LYS A 469 -4.83 26.00 1.12
N ARG A 470 -3.50 26.01 1.11
CA ARG A 470 -2.74 27.01 0.33
C ARG A 470 -2.99 26.87 -1.16
N ILE A 471 -3.10 25.65 -1.68
CA ILE A 471 -3.46 25.41 -3.08
C ILE A 471 -4.87 25.95 -3.35
N GLN A 472 -5.84 25.60 -2.49
CA GLN A 472 -7.21 26.09 -2.65
C GLN A 472 -7.27 27.62 -2.63
N GLN A 473 -6.58 28.28 -1.69
CA GLN A 473 -6.53 29.74 -1.61
C GLN A 473 -5.87 30.38 -2.85
N ALA A 474 -4.89 29.72 -3.44
CA ALA A 474 -4.20 30.22 -4.63
C ALA A 474 -5.07 30.17 -5.90
N VAL A 475 -6.08 29.29 -5.95
CA VAL A 475 -6.99 29.18 -7.09
C VAL A 475 -8.27 30.03 -6.94
N LEU A 476 -8.58 30.50 -5.73
CA LEU A 476 -9.70 31.42 -5.51
C LEU A 476 -9.41 32.77 -6.15
N THR A 477 -10.44 33.39 -6.69
CA THR A 477 -10.31 34.69 -7.35
C THR A 477 -9.87 35.79 -6.38
N GLY A 478 -8.77 36.44 -6.69
CA GLY A 478 -8.20 37.49 -5.85
C GLY A 478 -9.04 38.79 -5.83
N GLU A 479 -8.81 39.59 -4.81
CA GLU A 479 -9.50 40.88 -4.55
C GLU A 479 -9.37 41.88 -5.73
N ASP A 480 -8.27 41.81 -6.47
CA ASP A 480 -8.00 42.65 -7.64
C ASP A 480 -8.99 42.43 -8.80
N VAL A 481 -9.55 41.24 -8.93
CA VAL A 481 -10.58 40.90 -9.91
C VAL A 481 -11.94 41.41 -9.44
N TRP A 482 -12.26 41.19 -8.15
CA TRP A 482 -13.54 41.63 -7.56
C TRP A 482 -13.70 43.13 -7.52
N SER A 483 -12.65 43.87 -7.17
CA SER A 483 -12.62 45.36 -7.20
C SER A 483 -12.87 45.93 -8.60
N LYS A 484 -12.55 45.16 -9.67
CA LYS A 484 -12.90 45.54 -11.06
C LYS A 484 -14.35 45.23 -11.42
N ILE A 485 -15.01 44.31 -10.70
CA ILE A 485 -16.44 44.02 -10.87
C ILE A 485 -17.27 45.12 -10.24
N SER A 486 -17.09 45.34 -8.95
CA SER A 486 -17.72 46.45 -8.21
C SER A 486 -16.74 47.00 -7.19
N LYS A 487 -16.73 48.32 -7.01
CA LYS A 487 -15.95 48.96 -5.93
C LYS A 487 -16.55 48.68 -4.56
N GLU A 488 -17.85 48.50 -4.50
CA GLU A 488 -18.58 48.16 -3.29
C GLU A 488 -18.94 46.64 -3.35
N HIS A 489 -18.20 45.84 -2.66
CA HIS A 489 -18.45 44.40 -2.50
C HIS A 489 -17.84 43.88 -1.22
N PHE A 490 -18.31 42.76 -0.74
CA PHE A 490 -17.68 41.99 0.32
C PHE A 490 -17.83 40.47 0.04
N ILE A 491 -16.87 39.69 0.55
CA ILE A 491 -16.91 38.26 0.50
C ILE A 491 -16.72 37.74 1.93
N LEU A 492 -17.75 37.09 2.47
CA LEU A 492 -17.66 36.38 3.73
C LEU A 492 -17.35 34.91 3.51
N PHE A 493 -16.08 34.52 3.63
CA PHE A 493 -15.62 33.16 3.44
C PHE A 493 -15.03 32.59 4.70
N LYS A 494 -15.77 31.72 5.39
CA LYS A 494 -15.39 31.08 6.66
C LYS A 494 -15.58 29.57 6.57
N PRO A 495 -14.57 28.82 6.12
CA PRO A 495 -14.63 27.37 6.04
C PRO A 495 -14.90 26.74 7.41
N LYS A 496 -15.68 25.67 7.42
CA LYS A 496 -15.91 24.83 8.62
C LYS A 496 -14.66 24.07 9.02
N ASP A 497 -13.94 23.55 8.04
CA ASP A 497 -12.69 22.78 8.19
C ASP A 497 -11.49 23.57 7.66
N ILE A 498 -10.31 22.98 7.67
CA ILE A 498 -9.08 23.63 7.18
C ILE A 498 -9.18 24.01 5.71
N VAL A 499 -9.89 23.20 4.90
CA VAL A 499 -10.24 23.44 3.48
C VAL A 499 -11.75 23.43 3.33
N SER A 500 -12.27 24.13 2.31
CA SER A 500 -13.70 24.35 2.09
C SER A 500 -14.25 23.60 0.87
N GLY A 501 -15.47 23.09 0.99
CA GLY A 501 -16.30 22.71 -0.17
C GLY A 501 -16.78 23.94 -0.96
N ASP A 502 -17.13 25.00 -0.26
CA ASP A 502 -17.56 26.22 -0.90
C ASP A 502 -16.41 26.93 -1.60
N PHE A 503 -16.72 27.61 -2.69
CA PHE A 503 -15.78 28.51 -3.36
C PHE A 503 -16.49 29.63 -4.09
N TYR A 504 -15.77 30.70 -4.32
CA TYR A 504 -16.19 31.83 -5.16
C TYR A 504 -15.22 32.01 -6.31
N TRP A 505 -15.75 32.44 -7.44
CA TRP A 505 -14.99 32.60 -8.67
C TRP A 505 -15.47 33.84 -9.44
N ALA A 506 -14.56 34.54 -10.10
CA ALA A 506 -14.92 35.67 -10.92
C ALA A 506 -13.95 35.88 -12.08
N TYR A 507 -14.46 36.46 -13.18
CA TYR A 507 -13.69 36.82 -14.37
C TYR A 507 -14.24 38.04 -15.02
N ASN A 508 -13.36 38.96 -15.43
CA ASN A 508 -13.72 40.15 -16.21
C ASN A 508 -13.27 39.98 -17.65
N THR A 509 -14.22 39.99 -18.57
CA THR A 509 -13.91 39.89 -20.00
C THR A 509 -13.35 41.22 -20.55
N PRO A 510 -12.52 41.20 -21.59
CA PRO A 510 -12.05 42.41 -22.25
C PRO A 510 -13.20 43.32 -22.82
N ASN A 511 -14.37 42.70 -23.07
CA ASN A 511 -15.54 43.37 -23.66
C ASN A 511 -16.50 43.95 -22.60
N GLY A 512 -16.05 44.18 -21.37
CA GLY A 512 -16.83 44.85 -20.32
C GLY A 512 -17.89 44.00 -19.63
N ARG A 513 -17.91 42.67 -19.82
CA ARG A 513 -18.72 41.74 -19.02
C ARG A 513 -17.98 41.29 -17.82
N SER A 514 -18.66 41.20 -16.69
CA SER A 514 -18.16 40.57 -15.44
C SER A 514 -18.94 39.30 -15.17
N ILE A 515 -18.26 38.22 -15.01
CA ILE A 515 -18.84 36.91 -14.73
C ILE A 515 -18.39 36.50 -13.33
N PHE A 516 -19.33 36.13 -12.44
CA PHE A 516 -19.02 35.74 -11.11
C PHE A 516 -19.95 34.62 -10.61
N ALA A 517 -19.42 33.78 -9.77
CA ALA A 517 -20.14 32.61 -9.23
C ALA A 517 -19.81 32.37 -7.77
N LEU A 518 -20.77 31.81 -7.08
CA LEU A 518 -20.62 31.24 -5.75
C LEU A 518 -21.14 29.81 -5.76
N ALA A 519 -20.34 28.87 -5.33
CA ALA A 519 -20.66 27.45 -5.35
C ALA A 519 -20.47 26.80 -3.98
N ASP A 520 -21.32 25.83 -3.69
CA ASP A 520 -21.32 24.96 -2.55
C ASP A 520 -21.16 23.51 -3.02
N CYS A 521 -20.05 22.87 -2.73
CA CYS A 521 -19.77 21.51 -3.17
C CYS A 521 -20.19 20.49 -2.13
N THR A 522 -20.63 19.32 -2.59
CA THR A 522 -20.92 18.20 -1.72
C THR A 522 -19.69 17.80 -0.92
N GLY A 523 -19.86 17.57 0.39
CA GLY A 523 -18.80 17.18 1.30
C GLY A 523 -18.07 18.37 1.93
N HIS A 524 -17.35 18.09 3.02
CA HIS A 524 -16.55 19.09 3.73
C HIS A 524 -15.13 18.55 3.98
N GLY A 525 -14.23 19.41 4.42
CA GLY A 525 -12.83 19.05 4.59
C GLY A 525 -12.14 18.73 3.26
N VAL A 526 -11.22 17.79 3.24
CA VAL A 526 -10.38 17.50 2.07
C VAL A 526 -11.18 17.10 0.82
N PRO A 527 -12.19 16.21 0.89
CA PRO A 527 -13.00 15.86 -0.29
C PRO A 527 -13.72 17.07 -0.90
N GLY A 528 -14.40 17.91 -0.07
CA GLY A 528 -15.04 19.14 -0.53
C GLY A 528 -14.03 20.11 -1.14
N GLY A 529 -12.84 20.23 -0.54
CA GLY A 529 -11.77 21.05 -1.09
C GLY A 529 -11.30 20.63 -2.48
N PHE A 530 -11.26 19.32 -2.77
CA PHE A 530 -10.98 18.81 -4.12
C PHE A 530 -12.09 19.18 -5.11
N MET A 531 -13.36 19.03 -4.69
CA MET A 531 -14.50 19.40 -5.53
C MET A 531 -14.51 20.90 -5.87
N SER A 532 -14.18 21.75 -4.91
CA SER A 532 -14.11 23.21 -5.13
C SER A 532 -12.98 23.58 -6.10
N MET A 533 -11.81 22.95 -6.00
CA MET A 533 -10.70 23.16 -6.94
C MET A 533 -11.05 22.68 -8.36
N LEU A 534 -11.74 21.55 -8.47
CA LEU A 534 -12.22 21.01 -9.74
C LEU A 534 -13.22 21.96 -10.40
N GLY A 535 -14.22 22.43 -9.63
CA GLY A 535 -15.21 23.41 -10.09
C GLY A 535 -14.57 24.72 -10.59
N ASN A 536 -13.61 25.24 -9.83
CA ASN A 536 -12.86 26.43 -10.21
C ASN A 536 -12.07 26.22 -11.51
N SER A 537 -11.39 25.09 -11.65
CA SER A 537 -10.63 24.75 -12.86
C SER A 537 -11.53 24.65 -14.09
N PHE A 538 -12.69 24.02 -13.96
CA PHE A 538 -13.64 23.91 -15.07
C PHE A 538 -14.27 25.25 -15.44
N LEU A 539 -14.56 26.13 -14.47
CA LEU A 539 -15.02 27.48 -14.78
C LEU A 539 -13.96 28.27 -15.55
N ASN A 540 -12.71 28.18 -15.18
CA ASN A 540 -11.62 28.79 -15.94
C ASN A 540 -11.54 28.23 -17.36
N GLU A 541 -11.59 26.94 -17.55
CA GLU A 541 -11.58 26.35 -18.89
C GLU A 541 -12.78 26.77 -19.73
N ILE A 542 -13.99 26.77 -19.15
CA ILE A 542 -15.22 27.12 -19.88
C ILE A 542 -15.26 28.61 -20.26
N VAL A 543 -14.95 29.48 -19.30
CA VAL A 543 -15.16 30.91 -19.46
C VAL A 543 -13.92 31.60 -20.02
N VAL A 544 -12.73 31.29 -19.50
CA VAL A 544 -11.50 31.99 -19.86
C VAL A 544 -10.91 31.44 -21.15
N GLU A 545 -10.80 30.11 -21.24
CA GLU A 545 -10.18 29.47 -22.41
C GLU A 545 -11.16 29.32 -23.58
N ASN A 546 -12.35 28.75 -23.32
CA ASN A 546 -13.36 28.48 -24.35
C ASN A 546 -14.27 29.69 -24.66
N LYS A 547 -14.12 30.80 -23.92
CA LYS A 547 -14.82 32.08 -24.14
C LYS A 547 -16.34 31.95 -24.18
N ILE A 548 -16.91 31.13 -23.31
CA ILE A 548 -18.37 30.96 -23.19
C ILE A 548 -18.85 31.92 -22.13
N PHE A 549 -19.82 32.79 -22.49
CA PHE A 549 -20.26 33.91 -21.66
C PHE A 549 -21.79 33.97 -21.44
N LYS A 550 -22.53 32.89 -21.76
CA LYS A 550 -23.95 32.77 -21.43
C LYS A 550 -24.11 31.97 -20.15
N ALA A 551 -24.85 32.50 -19.19
CA ALA A 551 -24.94 31.89 -17.84
C ALA A 551 -25.41 30.44 -17.86
N ASN A 552 -26.49 30.14 -18.54
CA ASN A 552 -27.02 28.77 -18.65
C ASN A 552 -26.08 27.84 -19.43
N GLU A 553 -25.38 28.30 -20.46
CA GLU A 553 -24.45 27.49 -21.23
C GLU A 553 -23.22 27.12 -20.38
N ILE A 554 -22.73 28.07 -19.56
CA ILE A 554 -21.64 27.80 -18.61
C ILE A 554 -22.03 26.67 -17.65
N LEU A 555 -23.22 26.74 -17.04
CA LEU A 555 -23.68 25.72 -16.10
C LEU A 555 -23.90 24.36 -16.78
N ASN A 556 -24.43 24.31 -17.99
CA ASN A 556 -24.60 23.08 -18.74
C ASN A 556 -23.26 22.40 -19.04
N ARG A 557 -22.26 23.18 -19.46
CA ARG A 557 -20.91 22.65 -19.70
C ARG A 557 -20.19 22.24 -18.42
N LEU A 558 -20.36 23.03 -17.35
CA LEU A 558 -19.80 22.69 -16.05
C LEU A 558 -20.35 21.36 -15.56
N ARG A 559 -21.66 21.14 -15.67
CA ARG A 559 -22.30 19.87 -15.32
C ARG A 559 -21.72 18.71 -16.12
N SER A 560 -21.62 18.84 -17.44
CA SER A 560 -21.06 17.78 -18.30
C SER A 560 -19.63 17.43 -17.89
N LYS A 561 -18.80 18.44 -17.57
CA LYS A 561 -17.41 18.22 -17.15
C LYS A 561 -17.30 17.57 -15.77
N VAL A 562 -18.12 18.00 -14.83
CA VAL A 562 -18.13 17.39 -13.47
C VAL A 562 -18.55 15.93 -13.55
N ILE A 563 -19.62 15.62 -14.29
CA ILE A 563 -20.06 14.22 -14.49
C ILE A 563 -18.95 13.40 -15.14
N ALA A 564 -18.37 13.86 -16.23
CA ALA A 564 -17.30 13.15 -16.92
C ALA A 564 -16.06 12.92 -16.04
N ALA A 565 -15.69 13.89 -15.22
CA ALA A 565 -14.54 13.79 -14.32
C ALA A 565 -14.76 12.79 -13.18
N LEU A 566 -15.99 12.67 -12.69
CA LEU A 566 -16.35 11.77 -11.60
C LEU A 566 -16.62 10.35 -12.11
N GLU A 567 -17.23 10.17 -13.26
CA GLU A 567 -17.49 8.87 -13.90
C GLU A 567 -16.19 8.14 -14.29
N GLN A 568 -15.16 8.84 -14.72
CA GLN A 568 -13.86 8.24 -15.05
C GLN A 568 -13.15 7.56 -13.85
N LYS A 569 -13.61 7.78 -12.65
CA LYS A 569 -12.99 7.23 -11.41
C LYS A 569 -13.74 6.06 -10.77
N GLY A 570 -14.71 5.47 -11.46
CA GLY A 570 -15.30 4.14 -11.18
C GLY A 570 -16.13 4.04 -9.92
N GLN A 571 -17.35 3.51 -10.09
CA GLN A 571 -18.14 2.74 -9.12
C GLN A 571 -18.10 3.24 -7.65
N THR A 572 -18.61 4.43 -7.40
CA THR A 572 -19.11 4.78 -6.08
C THR A 572 -20.52 5.37 -6.23
N GLU A 573 -21.45 4.89 -5.41
CA GLU A 573 -22.83 5.40 -5.30
C GLU A 573 -22.89 6.85 -4.76
N GLN A 574 -21.77 7.53 -4.61
CA GLN A 574 -21.69 8.90 -4.13
C GLN A 574 -22.03 9.86 -5.28
N LYS A 575 -23.11 10.59 -5.11
CA LYS A 575 -23.56 11.67 -6.00
C LYS A 575 -22.85 12.96 -5.64
N ASP A 576 -21.56 13.04 -5.92
CA ASP A 576 -20.81 14.28 -5.70
C ASP A 576 -21.15 15.31 -6.77
N GLY A 577 -21.27 16.55 -6.35
CA GLY A 577 -21.66 17.65 -7.22
C GLY A 577 -21.51 19.01 -6.53
N MET A 578 -22.13 20.02 -7.06
CA MET A 578 -22.18 21.35 -6.44
C MET A 578 -23.46 22.09 -6.76
N ASP A 579 -23.87 22.92 -5.82
CA ASP A 579 -24.91 23.93 -5.98
C ASP A 579 -24.25 25.28 -6.27
N ILE A 580 -24.68 25.99 -7.31
CA ILE A 580 -24.00 27.19 -7.77
C ILE A 580 -24.99 28.29 -8.19
N SER A 581 -24.65 29.50 -7.84
CA SER A 581 -25.23 30.72 -8.42
C SER A 581 -24.22 31.35 -9.36
N LEU A 582 -24.58 31.61 -10.63
CA LEU A 582 -23.71 32.21 -11.63
C LEU A 582 -24.37 33.40 -12.27
N CYS A 583 -23.66 34.50 -12.28
CA CYS A 583 -24.08 35.80 -12.84
C CYS A 583 -23.16 36.27 -13.97
N VAL A 584 -23.73 36.77 -15.03
CA VAL A 584 -23.02 37.46 -16.13
C VAL A 584 -23.55 38.86 -16.22
N TRP A 585 -22.80 39.83 -15.76
CA TRP A 585 -23.15 41.22 -15.77
C TRP A 585 -22.52 41.94 -16.97
N ASN A 586 -23.36 42.46 -17.87
CA ASN A 586 -22.93 43.33 -18.93
C ASN A 586 -23.00 44.80 -18.46
N LYS A 587 -21.85 45.42 -18.24
CA LYS A 587 -21.75 46.78 -17.73
C LYS A 587 -22.18 47.85 -18.74
N MET A 588 -22.23 47.50 -20.05
CA MET A 588 -22.55 48.44 -21.10
C MET A 588 -24.04 48.81 -21.12
N ASP A 589 -24.91 47.83 -20.96
CA ASP A 589 -26.36 47.97 -20.94
C ASP A 589 -26.98 47.73 -19.56
N ASN A 590 -26.16 47.50 -18.58
CA ASN A 590 -26.51 47.23 -17.20
C ASN A 590 -27.44 46.01 -17.03
N THR A 591 -27.30 44.99 -17.89
CA THR A 591 -28.07 43.76 -17.81
C THR A 591 -27.27 42.68 -17.07
N LEU A 592 -27.95 41.95 -16.21
CA LEU A 592 -27.44 40.79 -15.50
C LEU A 592 -28.15 39.53 -15.97
N GLU A 593 -27.43 38.58 -16.52
CA GLU A 593 -27.94 37.23 -16.77
C GLU A 593 -27.60 36.36 -15.59
N PHE A 594 -28.62 35.75 -14.99
CA PHE A 594 -28.47 34.80 -13.87
C PHE A 594 -28.87 33.40 -14.29
N ALA A 595 -28.08 32.41 -13.93
CA ALA A 595 -28.42 30.99 -13.93
C ALA A 595 -27.95 30.34 -12.59
N GLY A 596 -28.77 29.46 -12.05
CA GLY A 596 -28.45 28.83 -10.79
C GLY A 596 -28.74 27.31 -10.81
N ALA A 597 -27.93 26.56 -10.10
CA ALA A 597 -28.15 25.18 -9.72
C ALA A 597 -28.44 25.14 -8.20
N ASN A 598 -29.68 24.90 -7.82
CA ASN A 598 -30.24 24.92 -6.45
C ASN A 598 -30.07 26.27 -5.70
N ASN A 599 -28.97 27.00 -5.89
CA ASN A 599 -28.68 28.24 -5.18
C ASN A 599 -29.28 29.45 -5.90
N PRO A 600 -30.20 30.22 -5.25
CA PRO A 600 -30.86 31.41 -5.84
C PRO A 600 -29.95 32.66 -5.82
N LEU A 601 -30.35 33.66 -6.57
CA LEU A 601 -29.85 35.01 -6.46
C LEU A 601 -30.88 35.91 -5.76
N TRP A 602 -30.46 36.72 -4.81
CA TRP A 602 -31.29 37.75 -4.19
C TRP A 602 -30.83 39.13 -4.63
N LEU A 603 -31.78 39.89 -5.16
CA LEU A 603 -31.62 41.28 -5.54
C LEU A 603 -32.37 42.14 -4.54
N LEU A 604 -31.67 42.98 -3.82
CA LEU A 604 -32.28 44.03 -3.03
C LEU A 604 -32.40 45.27 -3.88
N ARG A 605 -33.64 45.70 -4.10
CA ARG A 605 -33.99 46.95 -4.82
C ARG A 605 -34.81 47.84 -3.89
N GLY A 606 -34.24 48.96 -3.48
CA GLY A 606 -34.82 49.83 -2.48
C GLY A 606 -34.95 49.13 -1.12
N ARG A 607 -36.15 48.69 -0.74
CA ARG A 607 -36.41 47.94 0.51
C ARG A 607 -37.06 46.57 0.29
N GLU A 608 -36.99 46.05 -0.91
CA GLU A 608 -37.58 44.79 -1.29
C GLU A 608 -36.50 43.84 -1.77
N ILE A 609 -36.51 42.59 -1.27
CA ILE A 609 -35.68 41.51 -1.76
C ILE A 609 -36.47 40.72 -2.81
N ILE A 610 -35.95 40.69 -4.01
CA ILE A 610 -36.48 39.91 -5.13
C ILE A 610 -35.62 38.63 -5.23
N GLU A 611 -36.25 37.48 -5.11
CA GLU A 611 -35.55 36.18 -5.27
C GLU A 611 -35.68 35.70 -6.71
N TYR A 612 -34.54 35.51 -7.37
CA TYR A 612 -34.46 34.82 -8.66
C TYR A 612 -34.11 33.35 -8.39
N LYS A 613 -35.08 32.48 -8.64
CA LYS A 613 -34.98 31.04 -8.34
C LYS A 613 -34.01 30.35 -9.29
N ALA A 614 -33.25 29.45 -8.74
CA ALA A 614 -32.41 28.52 -9.48
C ALA A 614 -33.21 27.33 -10.03
N ASP A 615 -32.67 26.66 -11.01
CA ASP A 615 -33.14 25.31 -11.38
C ASP A 615 -32.88 24.32 -10.22
N LYS A 616 -33.90 23.49 -9.90
CA LYS A 616 -33.81 22.52 -8.81
C LYS A 616 -33.07 21.26 -9.25
N MET A 617 -31.84 21.42 -9.58
CA MET A 617 -30.91 20.35 -9.94
C MET A 617 -29.46 20.83 -9.68
N PRO A 618 -28.58 19.95 -9.17
CA PRO A 618 -27.18 20.29 -8.92
C PRO A 618 -26.33 20.25 -10.20
N ILE A 619 -25.14 20.77 -10.11
CA ILE A 619 -24.05 20.50 -11.06
C ILE A 619 -23.46 19.11 -10.69
N GLY A 620 -23.99 18.07 -11.29
CA GLY A 620 -23.62 16.68 -11.00
C GLY A 620 -24.64 15.70 -11.59
N THR A 621 -24.55 14.45 -11.20
CA THR A 621 -25.48 13.40 -11.63
C THR A 621 -26.86 13.61 -11.00
N TYR A 622 -27.88 13.76 -11.82
CA TYR A 622 -29.27 13.96 -11.40
C TYR A 622 -30.22 13.10 -12.24
N LEU A 623 -31.44 12.84 -11.74
CA LEU A 623 -32.41 11.93 -12.39
C LEU A 623 -32.83 12.37 -13.81
N GLU A 624 -32.78 13.66 -14.12
CA GLU A 624 -33.09 14.24 -15.42
C GLU A 624 -31.86 14.93 -16.03
N ILE A 625 -30.83 14.15 -16.40
CA ILE A 625 -29.53 14.65 -16.91
C ILE A 625 -29.68 15.51 -18.18
N GLU A 626 -30.75 15.29 -18.98
CA GLU A 626 -30.95 15.99 -20.26
C GLU A 626 -31.57 17.37 -20.11
N LYS A 627 -32.09 17.74 -18.95
CA LYS A 627 -32.71 19.07 -18.77
C LYS A 627 -31.63 20.14 -18.69
N PRO A 628 -31.62 21.10 -19.64
CA PRO A 628 -30.66 22.20 -19.61
C PRO A 628 -30.97 23.18 -18.48
N PHE A 629 -29.95 23.86 -17.97
CA PHE A 629 -30.13 25.01 -17.10
C PHE A 629 -30.74 26.17 -17.86
N THR A 630 -31.59 26.95 -17.17
CA THR A 630 -32.24 28.13 -17.68
C THR A 630 -31.51 29.40 -17.21
N SER A 631 -31.62 30.47 -17.94
CA SER A 631 -31.11 31.78 -17.48
C SER A 631 -32.22 32.84 -17.48
N THR A 632 -32.12 33.76 -16.52
CA THR A 632 -33.03 34.93 -16.42
C THR A 632 -32.20 36.19 -16.61
N THR A 633 -32.69 37.06 -17.48
CA THR A 633 -32.08 38.38 -17.71
C THR A 633 -32.75 39.42 -16.81
N ILE A 634 -31.98 40.19 -16.10
CA ILE A 634 -32.38 41.17 -15.10
C ILE A 634 -31.82 42.53 -15.50
N GLN A 635 -32.65 43.52 -15.64
CA GLN A 635 -32.23 44.91 -15.83
C GLN A 635 -31.85 45.49 -14.47
N LEU A 636 -30.57 45.77 -14.23
CA LEU A 636 -30.11 46.39 -12.99
C LEU A 636 -30.36 47.89 -12.97
N GLN A 637 -30.64 48.40 -11.79
CA GLN A 637 -30.87 49.83 -11.52
C GLN A 637 -29.79 50.36 -10.57
N GLN A 638 -29.61 51.66 -10.56
CA GLN A 638 -28.67 52.29 -9.62
C GLN A 638 -29.16 52.07 -8.17
N GLY A 639 -28.28 51.56 -7.31
CA GLY A 639 -28.60 51.23 -5.91
C GLY A 639 -29.06 49.78 -5.68
N ASP A 640 -29.13 48.96 -6.74
CA ASP A 640 -29.38 47.52 -6.57
C ASP A 640 -28.20 46.84 -5.88
N ILE A 641 -28.50 45.95 -4.92
CA ILE A 641 -27.51 45.10 -4.25
C ILE A 641 -27.80 43.64 -4.59
N LEU A 642 -26.77 42.91 -4.99
CA LEU A 642 -26.84 41.48 -5.28
C LEU A 642 -26.27 40.67 -4.14
N TYR A 643 -27.02 39.67 -3.65
CA TYR A 643 -26.54 38.73 -2.64
C TYR A 643 -26.55 37.29 -3.20
N LEU A 644 -25.43 36.62 -3.05
CA LEU A 644 -25.29 35.20 -3.27
C LEU A 644 -24.85 34.56 -1.97
N SER A 645 -25.40 33.40 -1.62
CA SER A 645 -25.04 32.72 -0.38
C SER A 645 -25.12 31.19 -0.60
N THR A 646 -24.19 30.46 -0.03
CA THR A 646 -24.33 29.03 0.21
C THR A 646 -25.21 28.80 1.43
N ASP A 647 -25.57 27.57 1.74
CA ASP A 647 -26.37 27.22 2.92
C ASP A 647 -25.59 27.36 4.22
N GLY A 648 -24.27 27.41 4.16
CA GLY A 648 -23.36 27.40 5.31
C GLY A 648 -23.67 28.44 6.39
N TYR A 649 -24.15 29.65 6.01
CA TYR A 649 -24.54 30.66 6.99
C TYR A 649 -25.96 30.41 7.53
N ALA A 650 -26.91 30.09 6.66
CA ALA A 650 -28.29 29.81 7.06
C ALA A 650 -28.42 28.55 7.92
N ASP A 651 -27.50 27.63 7.76
CA ASP A 651 -27.44 26.34 8.44
C ASP A 651 -26.71 26.34 9.77
N GLN A 652 -26.15 27.48 10.16
CA GLN A 652 -25.49 27.62 11.47
C GLN A 652 -26.50 27.44 12.64
N PHE A 653 -26.03 26.69 13.63
CA PHE A 653 -26.75 26.52 14.90
C PHE A 653 -26.22 27.52 15.92
N GLY A 654 -27.12 28.24 16.61
CA GLY A 654 -26.69 29.20 17.61
C GLY A 654 -27.84 29.83 18.40
N GLY A 655 -27.48 30.86 19.14
CA GLY A 655 -28.40 31.61 20.04
C GLY A 655 -28.81 30.80 21.27
N PRO A 656 -29.60 31.39 22.19
CA PRO A 656 -29.98 30.81 23.49
C PRO A 656 -30.74 29.48 23.39
N LYS A 657 -31.31 29.17 22.23
CA LYS A 657 -32.11 27.96 21.98
C LYS A 657 -31.44 26.95 21.07
N GLY A 658 -30.19 27.15 20.65
CA GLY A 658 -29.44 26.24 19.77
C GLY A 658 -30.16 25.88 18.45
N LYS A 659 -30.96 26.82 17.89
CA LYS A 659 -31.71 26.56 16.64
C LYS A 659 -30.93 27.00 15.40
N LYS A 660 -31.23 26.35 14.26
CA LYS A 660 -30.73 26.73 12.94
C LYS A 660 -31.16 28.17 12.60
N PHE A 661 -30.24 28.98 12.05
CA PHE A 661 -30.51 30.38 11.74
C PHE A 661 -31.56 30.58 10.66
N LYS A 662 -31.51 29.79 9.58
CA LYS A 662 -32.41 29.71 8.42
C LYS A 662 -32.35 30.92 7.49
N TYR A 663 -32.64 30.71 6.22
CA TYR A 663 -32.64 31.73 5.15
C TYR A 663 -33.53 32.94 5.46
N LYS A 664 -34.70 32.74 6.08
CA LYS A 664 -35.59 33.87 6.44
C LYS A 664 -34.90 34.88 7.36
N ALA A 665 -34.18 34.38 8.36
CA ALA A 665 -33.44 35.24 9.29
C ALA A 665 -32.22 35.91 8.60
N LEU A 666 -31.59 35.19 7.66
CA LEU A 666 -30.50 35.76 6.86
C LEU A 666 -31.02 36.94 6.00
N LEU A 667 -32.11 36.75 5.30
CA LEU A 667 -32.70 37.82 4.46
C LEU A 667 -33.15 39.04 5.29
N GLU A 668 -33.74 38.83 6.47
CA GLU A 668 -34.07 39.89 7.41
C GLU A 668 -32.80 40.66 7.86
N LEU A 669 -31.71 39.94 8.11
CA LEU A 669 -30.42 40.51 8.51
C LEU A 669 -29.83 41.37 7.36
N LEU A 670 -29.82 40.83 6.14
CA LEU A 670 -29.33 41.55 4.98
C LEU A 670 -30.15 42.85 4.71
N MET A 671 -31.47 42.76 4.80
CA MET A 671 -32.32 43.96 4.69
C MET A 671 -32.01 45.00 5.77
N LYS A 672 -31.86 44.56 7.01
CA LYS A 672 -31.58 45.46 8.12
C LYS A 672 -30.27 46.21 7.95
N ASN A 673 -29.27 45.55 7.39
CA ASN A 673 -27.92 46.10 7.25
C ASN A 673 -27.69 46.78 5.89
N SER A 674 -28.63 46.73 4.95
CA SER A 674 -28.49 47.21 3.58
C SER A 674 -28.18 48.69 3.40
N THR A 675 -28.39 49.50 4.46
CA THR A 675 -28.04 50.92 4.50
C THR A 675 -26.63 51.20 5.00
N LEU A 676 -25.92 50.19 5.48
CA LEU A 676 -24.54 50.30 5.93
C LEU A 676 -23.58 50.16 4.69
N GLU A 677 -22.37 50.70 4.81
CA GLU A 677 -21.31 50.43 3.85
C GLU A 677 -21.07 48.94 3.69
N MET A 678 -20.76 48.47 2.47
CA MET A 678 -20.60 47.05 2.13
C MET A 678 -19.58 46.32 3.07
N GLY A 679 -18.52 47.00 3.45
CA GLY A 679 -17.53 46.40 4.39
C GLY A 679 -18.02 46.29 5.83
N VAL A 680 -19.16 46.87 6.19
CA VAL A 680 -19.76 46.84 7.52
C VAL A 680 -20.97 45.91 7.58
N GLN A 681 -21.61 45.63 6.42
CA GLN A 681 -22.72 44.67 6.34
C GLN A 681 -22.27 43.26 6.73
#